data_69525e8e67f5774889cb330b5bfc2577
#
_entry.id   69525e8e67f5774889cb330b5bfc2577
#
_cell.length_a   1.000
_cell.length_b   1.000
_cell.length_c   1.000
_cell.angle_alpha   90.00
_cell.angle_beta   90.00
_cell.angle_gamma   90.00
#
_symmetry.space_group_name_H-M   'P 1'
#
loop_
_entity.id
_entity.type
_entity.pdbx_description
1 polymer ?
#
loop_
_entity_poly.entity_id
_entity_poly.type
_entity_poly.pdbx_seq_one_letter_code
_entity_poly.pdbx_strand_id
1 'polypeptide(L)'
;MTTRVLSRAATIVAAWVAAAGGAEPAASPAALGLDPATLGRIGTEVEAAIAAGDCAGAVVCVGRRDGVALAGAWGRRVVEPVEEAMTVDTVFDLASLTKPVATATLAMRLVEEGKLRLSDSVAAHLPGFEAEGKGKITVRDLLLHSSGMIADNALADYEQGPDEAWRRILALAPIAPPGERFVYSDVNFLLLGRIVEALGGAPLDRAFAERVAAPLGLTETGFLPPAPLRPRMAPTERRGDLFLRGEVHDPRAAKLGGVAGHAGLFGTATDLAAYARALLGGGSLGAARILSPQTVATMTRAWRVPGGGLRGLGWDAQSALSGNRGDLLSQRAFGHGGFTGTALWIDPGLDLFVVFLSSRLHPHGKGVVNPLAARVGSIAAAAVRTPGAAVPRAGVACGVDVLESGGFRELAGRRVGLITNHTGRSRGGVPTATLLAGAPGVELVALFSPEHGFAGALDQAEVPDARDPDTGLPVRSLYGRTRRPTAAMLADVDTLVFDIQDVGCRFYTYVSTMGEAMRAAAEHGKRFVVLDRPNPLGGVEFAGPVLDPGAESFVAWHPLALRHGMTVGELARMFAGELALDLDLVVVPCAGWRRADAWDATGLEWVNPSPNMRSLAEAFLYPGVGLLEMTNVSVGRGTDTPFEVVGAPWIDGRLLADELAGRAIPGVAIVPVSFTPDASRFAGERCGGVNLAVTDRAAFDPVRLGIELAAALRALHPREWQAEKWGTLLGDRELLDALLAGRPADELHLLAARRLRGFAERRGRWLLYD
;
A
#
# COMPACT_ATOMS: atom_id res chain seq x y z
N MET A 1 6.89 40.47 -54.52
CA MET A 1 7.97 40.39 -53.49
C MET A 1 7.45 39.55 -52.35
N THR A 2 7.73 38.30 -52.41
CA THR A 2 7.26 37.27 -51.49
C THR A 2 8.42 36.82 -50.59
N THR A 3 8.39 37.19 -49.33
CA THR A 3 9.41 36.80 -48.36
C THR A 3 8.97 35.50 -47.65
N ARG A 4 9.67 34.42 -47.97
CA ARG A 4 9.53 33.11 -47.28
C ARG A 4 10.09 33.22 -45.88
N VAL A 5 9.26 32.95 -44.86
CA VAL A 5 9.68 32.66 -43.50
C VAL A 5 10.01 31.16 -43.42
N LEU A 6 11.29 30.86 -43.31
CA LEU A 6 11.81 29.51 -43.08
C LEU A 6 11.63 29.19 -41.56
N SER A 7 10.74 28.25 -41.29
CA SER A 7 10.61 27.57 -40.00
C SER A 7 11.87 26.71 -39.81
N ARG A 8 12.72 27.09 -38.85
CA ARG A 8 13.78 26.22 -38.34
C ARG A 8 13.16 25.31 -37.29
N ALA A 9 12.80 24.09 -37.65
CA ALA A 9 12.63 23.00 -36.74
C ALA A 9 14.00 22.69 -36.11
N ALA A 10 14.19 23.12 -34.87
CA ALA A 10 15.38 22.75 -34.10
C ALA A 10 15.23 21.29 -33.66
N THR A 11 15.97 20.42 -34.34
CA THR A 11 16.19 19.05 -33.88
C THR A 11 17.02 19.13 -32.60
N ILE A 12 16.41 19.03 -31.44
CA ILE A 12 17.13 18.91 -30.17
C ILE A 12 17.64 17.48 -30.07
N VAL A 13 18.86 17.28 -30.48
CA VAL A 13 19.70 16.14 -30.14
C VAL A 13 20.00 16.32 -28.64
N ALA A 14 19.50 15.46 -27.81
CA ALA A 14 19.88 15.40 -26.40
C ALA A 14 21.40 15.18 -26.34
N ALA A 15 22.15 16.24 -26.06
CA ALA A 15 23.59 16.15 -25.88
C ALA A 15 23.89 15.40 -24.59
N TRP A 16 24.43 14.22 -24.72
CA TRP A 16 25.02 13.45 -23.64
C TRP A 16 26.32 14.14 -23.22
N VAL A 17 26.28 14.93 -22.17
CA VAL A 17 27.50 15.49 -21.56
C VAL A 17 28.05 14.45 -20.59
N ALA A 18 29.13 13.80 -20.99
CA ALA A 18 29.97 13.06 -20.06
C ALA A 18 30.66 14.06 -19.14
N ALA A 19 30.17 14.21 -17.91
CA ALA A 19 30.84 14.95 -16.87
C ALA A 19 32.00 14.10 -16.34
N ALA A 20 33.19 14.67 -16.34
CA ALA A 20 34.37 14.09 -15.72
C ALA A 20 34.21 14.08 -14.21
N GLY A 21 33.99 12.91 -13.65
CA GLY A 21 33.88 12.65 -12.21
C GLY A 21 32.94 11.49 -11.97
N GLY A 22 33.39 10.23 -12.11
CA GLY A 22 32.82 9.02 -11.51
C GLY A 22 31.32 8.68 -11.63
N ALA A 23 30.53 9.33 -12.49
CA ALA A 23 29.14 8.99 -12.71
C ALA A 23 29.02 7.81 -13.68
N GLU A 24 28.33 6.75 -13.30
CA GLU A 24 27.92 5.67 -14.21
C GLU A 24 27.25 6.27 -15.44
N PRO A 25 27.55 5.78 -16.65
CA PRO A 25 26.90 6.25 -17.87
C PRO A 25 25.41 6.02 -17.76
N ALA A 26 24.60 7.05 -17.99
CA ALA A 26 23.15 6.95 -17.97
C ALA A 26 22.70 5.88 -18.96
N ALA A 27 21.96 4.88 -18.47
CA ALA A 27 21.40 3.84 -19.33
C ALA A 27 20.35 4.46 -20.26
N SER A 28 20.19 3.94 -21.48
CA SER A 28 19.14 4.46 -22.36
C SER A 28 17.76 4.21 -21.69
N PRO A 29 16.80 5.14 -21.79
CA PRO A 29 15.47 4.94 -21.24
C PRO A 29 14.84 3.61 -21.65
N ALA A 30 15.00 3.23 -22.92
CA ALA A 30 14.49 1.96 -23.46
C ALA A 30 15.13 0.73 -22.79
N ALA A 31 16.42 0.77 -22.48
CA ALA A 31 17.11 -0.31 -21.76
C ALA A 31 16.60 -0.47 -20.32
N LEU A 32 16.10 0.62 -19.73
CA LEU A 32 15.44 0.61 -18.41
C LEU A 32 13.92 0.33 -18.50
N GLY A 33 13.39 -0.04 -19.67
CA GLY A 33 11.96 -0.31 -19.85
C GLY A 33 11.07 0.92 -19.77
N LEU A 34 11.61 2.10 -20.08
CA LEU A 34 10.90 3.38 -20.11
C LEU A 34 10.77 3.88 -21.56
N ASP A 35 9.60 4.46 -21.89
CA ASP A 35 9.36 5.04 -23.22
C ASP A 35 10.05 6.40 -23.38
N PRO A 36 11.06 6.52 -24.30
CA PRO A 36 11.78 7.78 -24.48
C PRO A 36 10.90 8.93 -24.97
N ALA A 37 9.90 8.63 -25.82
CA ALA A 37 9.01 9.65 -26.37
C ALA A 37 8.10 10.25 -25.26
N THR A 38 7.57 9.39 -24.39
CA THR A 38 6.76 9.84 -23.26
C THR A 38 7.62 10.63 -22.27
N LEU A 39 8.83 10.16 -21.91
CA LEU A 39 9.74 10.90 -21.03
C LEU A 39 10.13 12.26 -21.61
N GLY A 40 10.29 12.38 -22.95
CA GLY A 40 10.60 13.63 -23.63
C GLY A 40 9.56 14.74 -23.39
N ARG A 41 8.30 14.39 -23.08
CA ARG A 41 7.23 15.35 -22.75
C ARG A 41 7.50 16.12 -21.46
N ILE A 42 8.34 15.59 -20.56
CA ILE A 42 8.72 16.27 -19.31
C ILE A 42 9.35 17.63 -19.62
N GLY A 43 10.26 17.70 -20.59
CA GLY A 43 10.88 18.97 -21.00
C GLY A 43 9.85 20.00 -21.46
N THR A 44 8.89 19.59 -22.29
CA THR A 44 7.82 20.45 -22.80
C THR A 44 6.96 21.03 -21.65
N GLU A 45 6.60 20.20 -20.67
CA GLU A 45 5.80 20.65 -19.50
C GLU A 45 6.58 21.63 -18.61
N VAL A 46 7.89 21.37 -18.41
CA VAL A 46 8.75 22.26 -17.62
C VAL A 46 8.95 23.60 -18.35
N GLU A 47 9.20 23.60 -19.67
CA GLU A 47 9.31 24.83 -20.46
C GLU A 47 8.01 25.64 -20.49
N ALA A 48 6.86 24.96 -20.57
CA ALA A 48 5.55 25.62 -20.48
C ALA A 48 5.33 26.29 -19.13
N ALA A 49 5.70 25.65 -18.03
CA ALA A 49 5.59 26.21 -16.67
C ALA A 49 6.56 27.40 -16.46
N ILE A 50 7.77 27.34 -17.02
CA ILE A 50 8.72 28.48 -17.03
C ILE A 50 8.11 29.66 -17.81
N ALA A 51 7.56 29.41 -18.98
CA ALA A 51 6.91 30.43 -19.79
C ALA A 51 5.67 31.05 -19.11
N ALA A 52 4.95 30.26 -18.31
CA ALA A 52 3.83 30.73 -17.47
C ALA A 52 4.27 31.52 -16.22
N GLY A 53 5.57 31.49 -15.86
CA GLY A 53 6.10 32.13 -14.66
C GLY A 53 5.89 31.32 -13.37
N ASP A 54 5.57 30.04 -13.47
CA ASP A 54 5.37 29.14 -12.32
C ASP A 54 6.69 28.86 -11.59
N CYS A 55 7.82 28.86 -12.32
CA CYS A 55 9.18 28.76 -11.78
C CYS A 55 10.21 29.37 -12.73
N ALA A 56 11.40 29.72 -12.22
CA ALA A 56 12.50 30.22 -13.00
C ALA A 56 13.22 29.11 -13.81
N GLY A 57 13.18 27.90 -13.29
CA GLY A 57 13.79 26.71 -13.87
C GLY A 57 13.68 25.50 -12.96
N ALA A 58 13.99 24.33 -13.49
CA ALA A 58 13.96 23.08 -12.75
C ALA A 58 15.02 22.09 -13.26
N VAL A 59 15.42 21.19 -12.37
CA VAL A 59 16.15 19.96 -12.67
C VAL A 59 15.23 18.78 -12.41
N VAL A 60 15.12 17.86 -13.38
CA VAL A 60 14.35 16.63 -13.23
C VAL A 60 15.23 15.43 -13.46
N CYS A 61 15.17 14.46 -12.56
CA CYS A 61 15.84 13.18 -12.71
C CYS A 61 14.81 12.05 -12.55
N VAL A 62 14.71 11.18 -13.55
CA VAL A 62 13.81 10.01 -13.56
C VAL A 62 14.64 8.76 -13.81
N GLY A 63 14.37 7.70 -13.08
CA GLY A 63 15.05 6.43 -13.29
C GLY A 63 14.42 5.27 -12.56
N ARG A 64 15.11 4.17 -12.62
CA ARG A 64 14.76 2.91 -11.96
C ARG A 64 15.90 2.46 -11.06
N ARG A 65 15.72 1.37 -10.31
CA ARG A 65 16.78 0.81 -9.47
C ARG A 65 18.11 0.67 -10.21
N ASP A 66 18.06 0.22 -11.46
CA ASP A 66 19.24 -0.13 -12.25
C ASP A 66 19.91 1.07 -12.93
N GLY A 67 19.28 2.26 -12.90
CA GLY A 67 19.90 3.43 -13.52
C GLY A 67 19.00 4.66 -13.66
N VAL A 68 19.62 5.73 -14.13
CA VAL A 68 18.96 7.00 -14.47
C VAL A 68 18.60 6.99 -15.94
N ALA A 69 17.33 7.22 -16.27
CA ALA A 69 16.80 7.27 -17.64
C ALA A 69 16.74 8.70 -18.21
N LEU A 70 16.51 9.68 -17.34
CA LEU A 70 16.43 11.11 -17.69
C LEU A 70 17.12 11.92 -16.60
N ALA A 71 18.04 12.80 -17.00
CA ALA A 71 18.54 13.88 -16.18
C ALA A 71 18.56 15.14 -17.04
N GLY A 72 17.66 16.07 -16.75
CA GLY A 72 17.48 17.28 -17.54
C GLY A 72 17.41 18.54 -16.68
N ALA A 73 17.86 19.65 -17.23
CA ALA A 73 17.80 20.98 -16.63
C ALA A 73 17.22 21.99 -17.61
N TRP A 74 16.29 22.82 -17.16
CA TRP A 74 15.58 23.80 -17.95
C TRP A 74 15.52 25.15 -17.23
N GLY A 75 15.57 26.23 -18.01
CA GLY A 75 15.43 27.59 -17.49
C GLY A 75 16.66 28.13 -16.80
N ARG A 76 16.42 28.95 -15.76
CA ARG A 76 17.44 29.68 -15.02
C ARG A 76 17.58 29.18 -13.61
N ARG A 77 18.81 29.02 -13.14
CA ARG A 77 19.15 28.82 -11.72
C ARG A 77 19.05 30.12 -10.95
N VAL A 78 19.53 31.22 -11.55
CA VAL A 78 19.43 32.58 -11.04
C VAL A 78 18.81 33.47 -12.10
N VAL A 79 17.83 34.30 -11.71
CA VAL A 79 17.21 35.32 -12.56
C VAL A 79 17.77 36.69 -12.24
N GLU A 80 17.98 36.98 -10.96
CA GLU A 80 18.50 38.23 -10.44
C GLU A 80 19.64 37.99 -9.45
N PRO A 81 20.67 38.87 -9.36
CA PRO A 81 20.86 40.11 -10.14
C PRO A 81 21.46 39.87 -11.52
N VAL A 82 22.05 38.71 -11.78
CA VAL A 82 22.64 38.28 -13.05
C VAL A 82 22.12 36.91 -13.39
N GLU A 83 21.61 36.75 -14.60
CA GLU A 83 21.07 35.47 -15.04
C GLU A 83 22.14 34.37 -15.12
N GLU A 84 21.83 33.23 -14.53
CA GLU A 84 22.62 32.00 -14.62
C GLU A 84 21.73 30.85 -15.14
N ALA A 85 22.22 30.11 -16.12
CA ALA A 85 21.48 28.95 -16.66
C ALA A 85 21.35 27.86 -15.60
N MET A 86 20.22 27.14 -15.58
CA MET A 86 20.04 25.92 -14.82
C MET A 86 20.94 24.82 -15.38
N THR A 87 21.57 24.04 -14.52
CA THR A 87 22.41 22.89 -14.89
C THR A 87 22.03 21.68 -14.07
N VAL A 88 22.25 20.47 -14.59
CA VAL A 88 21.88 19.21 -13.90
C VAL A 88 22.58 19.08 -12.53
N ASP A 89 23.77 19.64 -12.41
CA ASP A 89 24.58 19.69 -11.18
C ASP A 89 24.27 20.88 -10.25
N THR A 90 23.16 21.57 -10.50
CA THR A 90 22.69 22.64 -9.60
C THR A 90 22.35 22.05 -8.23
N VAL A 91 22.85 22.72 -7.19
CA VAL A 91 22.62 22.36 -5.77
C VAL A 91 21.45 23.16 -5.23
N PHE A 92 20.50 22.50 -4.57
CA PHE A 92 19.31 23.12 -4.02
C PHE A 92 19.25 22.98 -2.50
N ASP A 93 18.66 23.98 -1.83
CA ASP A 93 18.14 23.80 -0.48
C ASP A 93 16.95 22.84 -0.55
N LEU A 94 17.12 21.67 0.04
CA LEU A 94 16.15 20.57 -0.02
C LEU A 94 14.96 20.75 0.93
N ALA A 95 15.06 21.74 1.83
CA ALA A 95 14.04 22.06 2.83
C ALA A 95 13.54 20.79 3.55
N SER A 96 12.24 20.53 3.52
CA SER A 96 11.63 19.40 4.23
C SER A 96 12.00 18.02 3.70
N LEU A 97 12.68 17.89 2.55
CA LEU A 97 13.30 16.62 2.18
C LEU A 97 14.38 16.19 3.19
N THR A 98 14.89 17.09 4.02
CA THR A 98 15.76 16.78 5.16
C THR A 98 15.10 15.74 6.07
N LYS A 99 13.79 15.82 6.28
CA LYS A 99 13.05 14.93 7.17
C LYS A 99 13.19 13.45 6.79
N PRO A 100 12.80 13.02 5.58
CA PRO A 100 12.96 11.62 5.19
C PRO A 100 14.40 11.23 4.87
N VAL A 101 15.14 12.08 4.13
CA VAL A 101 16.45 11.71 3.59
C VAL A 101 17.51 11.63 4.70
N ALA A 102 17.50 12.56 5.65
CA ALA A 102 18.46 12.56 6.74
C ALA A 102 17.86 11.99 8.04
N THR A 103 16.93 12.70 8.64
CA THR A 103 16.50 12.46 10.03
C THR A 103 15.78 11.13 10.20
N ALA A 104 14.77 10.82 9.37
CA ALA A 104 14.05 9.55 9.46
C ALA A 104 14.96 8.37 9.08
N THR A 105 15.81 8.51 8.06
CA THR A 105 16.79 7.47 7.69
C THR A 105 17.71 7.13 8.84
N LEU A 106 18.26 8.15 9.53
CA LEU A 106 19.13 7.94 10.69
C LEU A 106 18.39 7.38 11.90
N ALA A 107 17.16 7.85 12.16
CA ALA A 107 16.31 7.29 13.22
C ALA A 107 16.02 5.80 12.97
N MET A 108 15.66 5.44 11.74
CA MET A 108 15.41 4.04 11.37
C MET A 108 16.67 3.18 11.41
N ARG A 109 17.85 3.77 11.17
CA ARG A 109 19.11 3.08 11.36
C ARG A 109 19.38 2.78 12.83
N LEU A 110 19.05 3.71 13.74
CA LEU A 110 19.13 3.45 15.19
C LEU A 110 18.14 2.36 15.63
N VAL A 111 16.96 2.29 14.98
CA VAL A 111 16.01 1.19 15.20
C VAL A 111 16.62 -0.15 14.75
N GLU A 112 17.25 -0.20 13.59
CA GLU A 112 17.95 -1.39 13.08
C GLU A 112 19.11 -1.82 14.00
N GLU A 113 19.78 -0.87 14.64
CA GLU A 113 20.88 -1.12 15.59
C GLU A 113 20.38 -1.50 17.00
N GLY A 114 19.06 -1.56 17.22
CA GLY A 114 18.47 -1.84 18.53
C GLY A 114 18.66 -0.74 19.58
N LYS A 115 19.10 0.45 19.18
CA LYS A 115 19.31 1.60 20.07
C LYS A 115 18.07 2.45 20.28
N LEU A 116 17.08 2.34 19.39
CA LEU A 116 15.83 3.06 19.39
C LEU A 116 14.71 2.12 19.04
N ARG A 117 13.55 2.27 19.69
CA ARG A 117 12.32 1.57 19.31
C ARG A 117 11.27 2.58 18.87
N LEU A 118 10.46 2.21 17.88
CA LEU A 118 9.34 3.06 17.43
C LEU A 118 8.31 3.32 18.54
N SER A 119 8.19 2.40 19.49
CA SER A 119 7.31 2.49 20.66
C SER A 119 7.94 3.25 21.84
N ASP A 120 9.21 3.60 21.80
CA ASP A 120 9.84 4.32 22.90
C ASP A 120 9.17 5.69 23.10
N SER A 121 8.95 6.05 24.35
CA SER A 121 8.55 7.41 24.69
C SER A 121 9.69 8.38 24.34
N VAL A 122 9.36 9.50 23.73
CA VAL A 122 10.29 10.59 23.45
C VAL A 122 10.99 11.06 24.73
N ALA A 123 10.25 11.08 25.84
CA ALA A 123 10.78 11.47 27.17
C ALA A 123 11.87 10.52 27.69
N ALA A 124 11.91 9.26 27.25
CA ALA A 124 12.98 8.34 27.61
C ALA A 124 14.34 8.74 27.02
N HIS A 125 14.35 9.50 25.93
CA HIS A 125 15.55 9.92 25.20
C HIS A 125 15.84 11.42 25.32
N LEU A 126 14.85 12.23 25.67
CA LEU A 126 14.98 13.68 25.83
C LEU A 126 14.52 14.09 27.24
N PRO A 127 15.43 14.14 28.22
CA PRO A 127 15.14 14.58 29.58
C PRO A 127 14.44 15.96 29.57
N GLY A 128 13.41 16.13 30.38
CA GLY A 128 12.62 17.36 30.46
C GLY A 128 11.45 17.44 29.47
N PHE A 129 11.27 16.43 28.61
CA PHE A 129 10.15 16.41 27.66
C PHE A 129 8.84 15.84 28.28
N GLU A 130 8.88 15.20 29.41
CA GLU A 130 7.75 14.48 30.04
C GLU A 130 6.59 15.36 30.51
N ALA A 131 6.80 16.65 30.69
CA ALA A 131 5.80 17.60 31.18
C ALA A 131 4.59 17.73 30.21
N GLU A 132 3.47 18.29 30.69
CA GLU A 132 2.27 18.62 29.90
C GLU A 132 1.63 17.40 29.18
N GLY A 133 1.72 16.22 29.80
CA GLY A 133 1.11 15.00 29.22
C GLY A 133 1.90 14.37 28.08
N LYS A 134 3.10 14.86 27.77
CA LYS A 134 3.94 14.37 26.64
C LYS A 134 4.60 13.01 26.89
N GLY A 135 4.60 12.50 28.12
CA GLY A 135 5.21 11.21 28.45
C GLY A 135 4.73 10.02 27.62
N LYS A 136 3.55 10.13 26.98
CA LYS A 136 2.98 9.10 26.12
C LYS A 136 3.33 9.27 24.62
N ILE A 137 3.96 10.37 24.21
CA ILE A 137 4.34 10.59 22.84
C ILE A 137 5.49 9.65 22.48
N THR A 138 5.29 8.85 21.43
CA THR A 138 6.29 7.88 20.96
C THR A 138 7.10 8.41 19.77
N VAL A 139 8.26 7.80 19.53
CA VAL A 139 9.08 8.05 18.34
C VAL A 139 8.29 7.87 17.05
N ARG A 140 7.40 6.87 17.00
CA ARG A 140 6.48 6.64 15.87
C ARG A 140 5.50 7.80 15.69
N ASP A 141 4.98 8.37 16.76
CA ASP A 141 4.08 9.53 16.67
C ASP A 141 4.76 10.75 16.07
N LEU A 142 6.05 10.96 16.39
CA LEU A 142 6.84 12.02 15.76
C LEU A 142 7.02 11.77 14.25
N LEU A 143 7.42 10.55 13.85
CA LEU A 143 7.66 10.17 12.46
C LEU A 143 6.40 10.22 11.60
N LEU A 144 5.22 9.97 12.18
CA LEU A 144 3.91 9.99 11.50
C LEU A 144 3.19 11.34 11.61
N HIS A 145 3.78 12.33 12.30
CA HIS A 145 3.11 13.60 12.58
C HIS A 145 1.78 13.46 13.34
N SER A 146 1.67 12.43 14.18
CA SER A 146 0.49 12.14 15.04
C SER A 146 0.75 12.41 16.52
N SER A 147 1.83 13.11 16.86
CA SER A 147 2.24 13.38 18.25
C SER A 147 1.30 14.32 19.01
N GLY A 148 0.48 15.09 18.32
CA GLY A 148 -0.29 16.19 18.89
C GLY A 148 0.51 17.47 19.14
N MET A 149 1.81 17.53 18.79
CA MET A 149 2.60 18.75 18.88
C MET A 149 2.17 19.75 17.81
N ILE A 150 2.39 21.05 18.09
CA ILE A 150 2.15 22.13 17.13
C ILE A 150 2.99 21.99 15.87
N ALA A 151 2.53 22.62 14.77
CA ALA A 151 3.26 22.61 13.50
C ALA A 151 4.64 23.25 13.64
N ASP A 152 4.66 24.48 14.17
CA ASP A 152 5.83 25.33 14.36
C ASP A 152 5.72 26.12 15.66
N ASN A 153 6.84 26.36 16.33
CA ASN A 153 6.89 27.29 17.44
C ASN A 153 7.32 28.71 16.98
N ALA A 154 7.14 29.68 17.84
CA ALA A 154 7.40 31.09 17.50
C ALA A 154 8.90 31.33 17.18
N LEU A 155 9.19 32.15 16.18
CA LEU A 155 10.59 32.54 15.86
C LEU A 155 11.28 33.27 17.02
N ALA A 156 10.51 33.97 17.86
CA ALA A 156 10.99 34.61 19.07
C ALA A 156 11.63 33.62 20.08
N ASP A 157 11.29 32.34 19.99
CA ASP A 157 11.88 31.31 20.85
C ASP A 157 13.38 31.07 20.57
N TYR A 158 13.85 31.52 19.40
CA TYR A 158 15.21 31.32 18.93
C TYR A 158 16.10 32.56 19.07
N GLU A 159 15.58 33.71 19.55
CA GLU A 159 16.32 34.97 19.61
C GLU A 159 17.43 34.98 20.64
N GLN A 160 17.32 34.11 21.65
CA GLN A 160 18.31 34.04 22.76
C GLN A 160 19.36 32.95 22.55
N GLY A 161 19.43 32.41 21.34
CA GLY A 161 20.39 31.38 20.96
C GLY A 161 19.88 29.94 21.07
N PRO A 162 20.64 28.96 20.57
CA PRO A 162 20.23 27.59 20.45
C PRO A 162 19.81 26.92 21.77
N ASP A 163 20.52 27.15 22.85
CA ASP A 163 20.26 26.50 24.16
C ASP A 163 18.88 26.91 24.71
N GLU A 164 18.58 28.20 24.63
CA GLU A 164 17.25 28.70 25.06
C GLU A 164 16.15 28.25 24.11
N ALA A 165 16.42 28.20 22.83
CA ALA A 165 15.49 27.65 21.85
C ALA A 165 15.12 26.20 22.19
N TRP A 166 16.13 25.37 22.50
CA TRP A 166 15.87 23.97 22.90
C TRP A 166 15.10 23.86 24.20
N ARG A 167 15.42 24.70 25.20
CA ARG A 167 14.62 24.71 26.44
C ARG A 167 13.17 25.03 26.19
N ARG A 168 12.87 25.96 25.29
CA ARG A 168 11.47 26.32 24.92
C ARG A 168 10.81 25.25 24.10
N ILE A 169 11.50 24.63 23.13
CA ILE A 169 10.98 23.51 22.33
C ILE A 169 10.56 22.34 23.25
N LEU A 170 11.41 21.97 24.23
CA LEU A 170 11.09 20.91 25.19
C LEU A 170 9.91 21.27 26.10
N ALA A 171 9.67 22.56 26.35
CA ALA A 171 8.56 23.04 27.18
C ALA A 171 7.24 23.21 26.43
N LEU A 172 7.20 23.04 25.09
CA LEU A 172 5.96 23.19 24.30
C LEU A 172 4.88 22.21 24.76
N ALA A 173 3.67 22.69 24.93
CA ALA A 173 2.51 21.85 25.21
C ALA A 173 1.93 21.26 23.90
N PRO A 174 1.47 20.01 23.91
CA PRO A 174 0.73 19.45 22.78
C PRO A 174 -0.66 20.09 22.67
N ILE A 175 -1.18 20.21 21.46
CA ILE A 175 -2.53 20.75 21.17
C ILE A 175 -3.60 19.66 21.09
N ALA A 176 -3.19 18.40 21.14
CA ALA A 176 -4.06 17.24 21.18
C ALA A 176 -3.31 16.04 21.78
N PRO A 177 -4.00 15.05 22.33
CA PRO A 177 -3.39 13.77 22.68
C PRO A 177 -2.71 13.11 21.47
N PRO A 178 -1.61 12.35 21.69
CA PRO A 178 -0.95 11.64 20.61
C PRO A 178 -1.89 10.58 20.00
N GLY A 179 -1.86 10.46 18.68
CA GLY A 179 -2.72 9.55 17.91
C GLY A 179 -4.12 10.10 17.58
N GLU A 180 -4.47 11.32 18.00
CA GLU A 180 -5.80 11.89 17.74
C GLU A 180 -5.87 12.80 16.53
N ARG A 181 -4.78 13.49 16.21
CA ARG A 181 -4.74 14.46 15.12
C ARG A 181 -3.47 14.29 14.29
N PHE A 182 -3.62 14.38 12.98
CA PHE A 182 -2.49 14.61 12.09
C PHE A 182 -2.20 16.12 12.05
N VAL A 183 -0.99 16.48 12.47
CA VAL A 183 -0.47 17.85 12.37
C VAL A 183 0.94 17.76 11.79
N TYR A 184 1.11 18.14 10.52
CA TYR A 184 2.45 18.24 9.95
C TYR A 184 3.29 19.19 10.81
N SER A 185 4.33 18.68 11.47
CA SER A 185 5.02 19.38 12.52
C SER A 185 6.53 19.34 12.32
N ASP A 186 7.13 20.51 12.19
CA ASP A 186 8.58 20.69 12.18
C ASP A 186 9.18 20.44 13.58
N VAL A 187 8.40 20.74 14.64
CA VAL A 187 8.78 20.43 16.03
C VAL A 187 9.04 18.93 16.23
N ASN A 188 8.23 18.06 15.61
CA ASN A 188 8.45 16.62 15.68
C ASN A 188 9.83 16.22 15.16
N PHE A 189 10.27 16.83 14.07
CA PHE A 189 11.54 16.49 13.45
C PHE A 189 12.73 17.21 14.11
N LEU A 190 12.51 18.36 14.74
CA LEU A 190 13.49 18.92 15.68
C LEU A 190 13.79 17.92 16.80
N LEU A 191 12.74 17.41 17.46
CA LEU A 191 12.87 16.40 18.53
C LEU A 191 13.54 15.11 18.04
N LEU A 192 13.15 14.60 16.87
CA LEU A 192 13.78 13.41 16.26
C LEU A 192 15.26 13.64 15.97
N GLY A 193 15.64 14.81 15.44
CA GLY A 193 17.04 15.16 15.22
C GLY A 193 17.85 15.08 16.51
N ARG A 194 17.34 15.61 17.63
CA ARG A 194 18.01 15.53 18.95
C ARG A 194 18.10 14.10 19.47
N ILE A 195 17.07 13.27 19.25
CA ILE A 195 17.13 11.83 19.60
C ILE A 195 18.23 11.14 18.79
N VAL A 196 18.31 11.43 17.48
CA VAL A 196 19.37 10.88 16.60
C VAL A 196 20.76 11.27 17.10
N GLU A 197 20.98 12.53 17.47
CA GLU A 197 22.25 13.01 18.01
C GLU A 197 22.57 12.33 19.34
N ALA A 198 21.62 12.29 20.27
CA ALA A 198 21.81 11.73 21.60
C ALA A 198 22.17 10.22 21.56
N LEU A 199 21.49 9.44 20.74
CA LEU A 199 21.72 8.00 20.63
C LEU A 199 22.82 7.62 19.63
N GLY A 200 23.02 8.46 18.60
CA GLY A 200 24.05 8.27 17.59
C GLY A 200 25.45 8.70 18.05
N GLY A 201 25.53 9.55 19.06
CA GLY A 201 26.80 10.06 19.63
C GLY A 201 27.54 11.03 18.70
N ALA A 202 26.87 11.62 17.71
CA ALA A 202 27.45 12.60 16.79
C ALA A 202 26.39 13.65 16.39
N PRO A 203 26.78 14.89 16.06
CA PRO A 203 25.89 15.88 15.48
C PRO A 203 25.22 15.34 14.20
N LEU A 204 24.02 15.82 13.91
CA LEU A 204 23.16 15.30 12.83
C LEU A 204 23.83 15.37 11.45
N ASP A 205 24.52 16.46 11.14
CA ASP A 205 25.28 16.66 9.90
C ASP A 205 26.36 15.60 9.71
N ARG A 206 27.15 15.36 10.78
CA ARG A 206 28.19 14.35 10.76
C ARG A 206 27.63 12.94 10.67
N ALA A 207 26.58 12.65 11.43
CA ALA A 207 25.89 11.35 11.37
C ALA A 207 25.35 11.07 9.97
N PHE A 208 24.76 12.08 9.29
CA PHE A 208 24.30 11.94 7.90
C PHE A 208 25.49 11.71 6.96
N ALA A 209 26.53 12.52 7.05
CA ALA A 209 27.70 12.41 6.19
C ALA A 209 28.36 11.02 6.27
N GLU A 210 28.58 10.50 7.48
CA GLU A 210 29.29 9.24 7.72
C GLU A 210 28.40 8.00 7.42
N ARG A 211 27.11 8.07 7.73
CA ARG A 211 26.25 6.89 7.77
C ARG A 211 25.30 6.78 6.57
N VAL A 212 25.09 7.85 5.81
CA VAL A 212 24.22 7.87 4.64
C VAL A 212 24.99 8.37 3.41
N ALA A 213 25.56 9.56 3.45
CA ALA A 213 26.16 10.18 2.27
C ALA A 213 27.41 9.42 1.79
N ALA A 214 28.39 9.20 2.66
CA ALA A 214 29.62 8.52 2.28
C ALA A 214 29.42 7.09 1.76
N PRO A 215 28.60 6.20 2.39
CA PRO A 215 28.35 4.87 1.84
C PRO A 215 27.71 4.89 0.45
N LEU A 216 26.82 5.84 0.15
CA LEU A 216 26.14 5.95 -1.14
C LEU A 216 26.90 6.82 -2.17
N GLY A 217 28.03 7.42 -1.78
CA GLY A 217 28.80 8.31 -2.65
C GLY A 217 28.09 9.64 -2.94
N LEU A 218 27.24 10.14 -2.02
CA LEU A 218 26.57 11.43 -2.15
C LEU A 218 27.57 12.55 -1.82
N THR A 219 28.31 13.01 -2.80
CA THR A 219 29.43 13.94 -2.58
C THR A 219 29.01 15.39 -2.49
N GLU A 220 27.78 15.71 -2.93
CA GLU A 220 27.26 17.07 -3.03
C GLU A 220 25.94 17.24 -2.24
N THR A 221 25.60 16.25 -1.40
CA THR A 221 24.43 16.29 -0.52
C THR A 221 24.88 16.27 0.94
N GLY A 222 24.50 17.30 1.70
CA GLY A 222 24.86 17.45 3.09
C GLY A 222 24.33 18.73 3.71
N PHE A 223 24.54 18.86 5.02
CA PHE A 223 24.30 20.10 5.74
C PHE A 223 25.51 21.04 5.56
N LEU A 224 25.29 22.34 5.77
CA LEU A 224 26.36 23.36 5.72
C LEU A 224 27.23 23.23 4.48
N PRO A 225 26.69 23.38 3.27
CA PRO A 225 27.40 23.09 2.05
C PRO A 225 28.70 23.89 1.93
N PRO A 226 29.82 23.25 1.49
CA PRO A 226 31.11 23.89 1.43
C PRO A 226 31.16 25.01 0.37
N ALA A 227 31.98 26.02 0.62
CA ALA A 227 32.10 27.21 -0.23
C ALA A 227 32.29 26.93 -1.73
N PRO A 228 33.05 25.89 -2.17
CA PRO A 228 33.18 25.58 -3.61
C PRO A 228 31.87 25.20 -4.33
N LEU A 229 30.84 24.75 -3.61
CA LEU A 229 29.53 24.46 -4.22
C LEU A 229 28.70 25.73 -4.44
N ARG A 230 28.98 26.83 -3.75
CA ARG A 230 28.19 28.06 -3.76
C ARG A 230 27.89 28.60 -5.18
N PRO A 231 28.81 28.61 -6.15
CA PRO A 231 28.51 29.06 -7.51
C PRO A 231 27.45 28.24 -8.25
N ARG A 232 27.24 26.99 -7.86
CA ARG A 232 26.25 26.09 -8.44
C ARG A 232 24.94 26.03 -7.66
N MET A 233 24.80 26.74 -6.56
CA MET A 233 23.59 26.73 -5.75
C MET A 233 22.50 27.60 -6.35
N ALA A 234 21.27 27.09 -6.33
CA ALA A 234 20.08 27.87 -6.61
C ALA A 234 19.77 28.78 -5.40
N PRO A 235 19.55 30.09 -5.61
CA PRO A 235 19.13 30.96 -4.56
C PRO A 235 17.68 30.65 -4.15
N THR A 236 17.34 31.00 -2.91
CA THR A 236 15.97 30.90 -2.39
C THR A 236 15.34 32.29 -2.28
N GLU A 237 14.93 32.71 -1.10
CA GLU A 237 14.27 33.98 -0.89
C GLU A 237 15.23 35.16 -0.85
N ARG A 238 14.66 36.35 -1.06
CA ARG A 238 15.38 37.60 -0.83
C ARG A 238 15.32 37.98 0.66
N ARG A 239 16.49 38.29 1.24
CA ARG A 239 16.60 38.78 2.59
C ARG A 239 17.41 40.09 2.59
N GLY A 240 16.71 41.21 2.79
CA GLY A 240 17.29 42.54 2.52
C GLY A 240 17.59 42.72 1.03
N ASP A 241 18.80 43.10 0.69
CA ASP A 241 19.29 43.30 -0.68
C ASP A 241 19.91 42.08 -1.34
N LEU A 242 20.02 40.97 -0.62
CA LEU A 242 20.66 39.74 -1.11
C LEU A 242 19.69 38.57 -1.15
N PHE A 243 19.90 37.67 -2.10
CA PHE A 243 19.24 36.37 -2.10
C PHE A 243 20.06 35.38 -1.26
N LEU A 244 19.36 34.58 -0.44
CA LEU A 244 19.96 33.47 0.27
C LEU A 244 20.50 32.45 -0.74
N ARG A 245 21.79 32.16 -0.70
CA ARG A 245 22.48 31.23 -1.58
C ARG A 245 23.53 30.46 -0.81
N GLY A 246 23.25 29.19 -0.51
CA GLY A 246 24.09 28.33 0.32
C GLY A 246 23.90 28.54 1.83
N GLU A 247 22.88 29.27 2.21
CA GLU A 247 22.36 29.38 3.57
C GLU A 247 20.96 28.78 3.62
N VAL A 248 20.66 28.06 4.69
CA VAL A 248 19.37 27.39 4.84
C VAL A 248 18.23 28.42 4.85
N HIS A 249 17.20 28.15 4.05
CA HIS A 249 16.03 29.01 3.95
C HIS A 249 15.24 29.05 5.26
N ASP A 250 15.02 27.88 5.88
CA ASP A 250 14.22 27.78 7.10
C ASP A 250 14.83 28.63 8.22
N PRO A 251 14.06 29.64 8.76
CA PRO A 251 14.64 30.57 9.73
C PRO A 251 14.94 29.95 11.09
N ARG A 252 14.25 28.87 11.48
CA ARG A 252 14.50 28.13 12.73
C ARG A 252 15.76 27.32 12.61
N ALA A 253 15.92 26.58 11.51
CA ALA A 253 17.15 25.85 11.21
C ALA A 253 18.36 26.79 11.13
N ALA A 254 18.21 27.97 10.48
CA ALA A 254 19.28 28.98 10.42
C ALA A 254 19.70 29.47 11.83
N LYS A 255 18.76 29.75 12.72
CA LYS A 255 19.01 30.15 14.10
C LYS A 255 19.59 29.02 14.98
N LEU A 256 19.42 27.76 14.57
CA LEU A 256 20.03 26.57 15.16
C LEU A 256 21.41 26.26 14.54
N GLY A 257 21.98 27.14 13.73
CA GLY A 257 23.32 26.97 13.14
C GLY A 257 23.32 26.26 11.78
N GLY A 258 22.15 26.13 11.13
CA GLY A 258 22.01 25.56 9.78
C GLY A 258 21.81 24.03 9.76
N VAL A 259 21.81 23.36 10.91
CA VAL A 259 21.62 21.91 11.06
C VAL A 259 20.41 21.64 11.95
N ALA A 260 19.37 21.11 11.37
CA ALA A 260 18.15 20.77 12.12
C ALA A 260 17.45 19.55 11.53
N GLY A 261 16.74 18.81 12.38
CA GLY A 261 16.08 17.56 11.93
C GLY A 261 14.99 17.75 10.88
N HIS A 262 14.42 18.96 10.74
CA HIS A 262 13.34 19.27 9.83
C HIS A 262 13.78 19.96 8.52
N ALA A 263 14.95 20.61 8.50
CA ALA A 263 15.49 21.38 7.37
C ALA A 263 17.00 21.57 7.50
N GLY A 264 17.66 22.02 6.41
CA GLY A 264 19.10 22.34 6.38
C GLY A 264 19.92 21.46 5.47
N LEU A 265 19.35 20.41 4.87
CA LEU A 265 20.01 19.58 3.89
C LEU A 265 20.00 20.29 2.52
N PHE A 266 21.17 20.31 1.88
CA PHE A 266 21.36 20.73 0.49
C PHE A 266 21.72 19.52 -0.36
N GLY A 267 21.44 19.55 -1.68
CA GLY A 267 21.82 18.45 -2.56
C GLY A 267 21.49 18.67 -4.02
N THR A 268 21.96 17.71 -4.82
CA THR A 268 21.74 17.64 -6.27
C THR A 268 20.71 16.55 -6.61
N ALA A 269 20.16 16.65 -7.83
CA ALA A 269 19.25 15.62 -8.33
C ALA A 269 19.95 14.27 -8.53
N THR A 270 21.23 14.27 -8.87
CA THR A 270 22.03 13.05 -9.06
C THR A 270 22.25 12.30 -7.75
N ASP A 271 22.60 13.01 -6.68
CA ASP A 271 22.76 12.38 -5.36
C ASP A 271 21.44 11.85 -4.83
N LEU A 272 20.32 12.60 -5.00
CA LEU A 272 19.00 12.11 -4.62
C LEU A 272 18.57 10.91 -5.47
N ALA A 273 18.98 10.81 -6.73
CA ALA A 273 18.75 9.62 -7.54
C ALA A 273 19.50 8.39 -7.00
N ALA A 274 20.76 8.56 -6.56
CA ALA A 274 21.50 7.47 -5.92
C ALA A 274 20.83 7.02 -4.60
N TYR A 275 20.35 7.96 -3.79
CA TYR A 275 19.58 7.66 -2.57
C TYR A 275 18.25 6.93 -2.91
N ALA A 276 17.51 7.40 -3.92
CA ALA A 276 16.26 6.75 -4.37
C ALA A 276 16.49 5.31 -4.87
N ARG A 277 17.57 5.11 -5.65
CA ARG A 277 17.98 3.78 -6.11
C ARG A 277 18.33 2.85 -4.94
N ALA A 278 19.00 3.38 -3.92
CA ALA A 278 19.28 2.60 -2.71
C ALA A 278 17.98 2.14 -2.03
N LEU A 279 16.97 3.00 -1.90
CA LEU A 279 15.68 2.63 -1.31
C LEU A 279 14.90 1.62 -2.20
N LEU A 280 14.90 1.77 -3.53
CA LEU A 280 14.35 0.78 -4.46
C LEU A 280 15.11 -0.56 -4.37
N GLY A 281 16.39 -0.52 -4.05
CA GLY A 281 17.25 -1.68 -3.80
C GLY A 281 17.12 -2.28 -2.39
N GLY A 282 16.10 -1.89 -1.62
CA GLY A 282 15.91 -2.38 -0.26
C GLY A 282 16.97 -1.87 0.73
N GLY A 283 17.44 -0.64 0.54
CA GLY A 283 18.43 0.03 1.39
C GLY A 283 19.87 -0.14 0.94
N SER A 284 20.10 -0.69 -0.26
CA SER A 284 21.43 -0.96 -0.81
C SER A 284 21.60 -0.39 -2.22
N LEU A 285 22.79 0.12 -2.52
CA LEU A 285 23.22 0.53 -3.86
C LEU A 285 24.59 -0.11 -4.14
N GLY A 286 24.65 -1.03 -5.10
CA GLY A 286 25.84 -1.85 -5.30
C GLY A 286 26.22 -2.62 -4.04
N ALA A 287 27.48 -2.50 -3.60
CA ALA A 287 27.96 -3.12 -2.36
C ALA A 287 27.62 -2.30 -1.09
N ALA A 288 27.20 -1.06 -1.25
CA ALA A 288 26.89 -0.18 -0.11
C ALA A 288 25.48 -0.45 0.43
N ARG A 289 25.36 -0.44 1.75
CA ARG A 289 24.08 -0.60 2.44
C ARG A 289 23.93 0.45 3.52
N ILE A 290 22.82 1.20 3.49
CA ILE A 290 22.46 2.20 4.52
C ILE A 290 21.38 1.68 5.47
N LEU A 291 20.48 0.82 4.99
CA LEU A 291 19.40 0.20 5.76
C LEU A 291 19.22 -1.27 5.32
N SER A 292 18.60 -2.08 6.15
CA SER A 292 18.14 -3.40 5.75
C SER A 292 16.85 -3.33 4.91
N PRO A 293 16.54 -4.34 4.07
CA PRO A 293 15.26 -4.40 3.36
C PRO A 293 14.05 -4.31 4.30
N GLN A 294 14.13 -4.90 5.47
CA GLN A 294 13.07 -4.87 6.49
C GLN A 294 12.86 -3.45 7.04
N THR A 295 13.96 -2.74 7.28
CA THR A 295 13.91 -1.36 7.77
C THR A 295 13.30 -0.44 6.71
N VAL A 296 13.69 -0.60 5.43
CA VAL A 296 13.10 0.15 4.32
C VAL A 296 11.61 -0.16 4.20
N ALA A 297 11.22 -1.44 4.22
CA ALA A 297 9.81 -1.83 4.13
C ALA A 297 8.98 -1.23 5.29
N THR A 298 9.51 -1.24 6.52
CA THR A 298 8.85 -0.65 7.68
C THR A 298 8.74 0.88 7.56
N MET A 299 9.80 1.53 7.10
CA MET A 299 9.89 3.00 6.97
C MET A 299 8.96 3.54 5.89
N THR A 300 8.85 2.84 4.75
CA THR A 300 8.15 3.35 3.57
C THR A 300 6.71 2.83 3.43
N ARG A 301 6.31 1.91 4.30
CA ARG A 301 4.95 1.41 4.35
C ARG A 301 3.96 2.54 4.62
N ALA A 302 2.79 2.48 3.96
CA ALA A 302 1.70 3.40 4.20
C ALA A 302 1.01 3.12 5.55
N TRP A 303 1.10 4.06 6.48
CA TRP A 303 0.42 4.07 7.76
C TRP A 303 -0.75 5.04 7.68
N ARG A 304 -1.93 4.61 8.13
CA ARG A 304 -3.06 5.53 8.26
C ARG A 304 -2.79 6.51 9.41
N VAL A 305 -3.01 7.79 9.14
CA VAL A 305 -2.95 8.84 10.17
C VAL A 305 -4.34 9.41 10.44
N PRO A 306 -4.57 10.00 11.61
CA PRO A 306 -5.86 10.63 11.94
C PRO A 306 -6.26 11.66 10.86
N GLY A 307 -7.54 11.64 10.44
CA GLY A 307 -8.02 12.50 9.35
C GLY A 307 -7.93 11.87 7.95
N GLY A 308 -7.62 10.55 7.84
CA GLY A 308 -7.81 9.77 6.62
C GLY A 308 -6.63 9.79 5.64
N GLY A 309 -5.46 10.35 5.99
CA GLY A 309 -4.27 10.31 5.13
C GLY A 309 -3.42 9.05 5.34
N LEU A 310 -2.52 8.78 4.39
CA LEU A 310 -1.53 7.72 4.45
C LEU A 310 -0.12 8.32 4.48
N ARG A 311 0.70 7.88 5.44
CA ARG A 311 2.10 8.31 5.56
C ARG A 311 3.03 7.14 5.86
N GLY A 312 4.28 7.22 5.35
CA GLY A 312 5.38 6.41 5.87
C GLY A 312 6.05 7.10 7.07
N LEU A 313 6.99 6.41 7.71
CA LEU A 313 7.78 6.99 8.80
C LEU A 313 8.72 8.06 8.25
N GLY A 314 8.31 9.33 8.37
CA GLY A 314 8.98 10.48 7.76
C GLY A 314 8.62 10.74 6.29
N TRP A 315 7.87 9.88 5.63
CA TRP A 315 7.46 9.99 4.25
C TRP A 315 5.98 10.36 4.10
N ASP A 316 5.63 10.96 2.99
CA ASP A 316 4.25 11.04 2.50
C ASP A 316 3.95 9.82 1.61
N ALA A 317 2.73 9.31 1.64
CA ALA A 317 2.26 8.29 0.72
C ALA A 317 1.02 8.79 -0.05
N GLN A 318 -0.04 9.16 0.67
CA GLN A 318 -1.23 9.78 0.13
C GLN A 318 -1.94 10.57 1.23
N SER A 319 -1.70 11.86 1.29
CA SER A 319 -2.28 12.77 2.29
C SER A 319 -2.69 14.09 1.65
N ALA A 320 -3.27 14.99 2.43
CA ALA A 320 -3.58 16.36 1.98
C ALA A 320 -2.34 17.15 1.51
N LEU A 321 -1.13 16.66 1.80
CA LEU A 321 0.14 17.28 1.40
C LEU A 321 0.72 16.70 0.09
N SER A 322 0.08 15.69 -0.50
CA SER A 322 0.54 14.99 -1.71
C SER A 322 0.27 15.77 -3.02
N GLY A 323 0.09 17.09 -2.98
CA GLY A 323 -0.19 17.90 -4.18
C GLY A 323 0.92 17.91 -5.24
N ASN A 324 2.08 17.34 -4.94
CA ASN A 324 3.20 17.14 -5.87
C ASN A 324 3.40 15.67 -6.28
N ARG A 325 2.47 14.77 -5.90
CA ARG A 325 2.47 13.36 -6.27
C ARG A 325 1.88 13.17 -7.67
N GLY A 326 2.53 12.36 -8.52
CA GLY A 326 1.96 11.99 -9.81
C GLY A 326 0.74 11.06 -9.65
N ASP A 327 -0.35 11.35 -10.39
CA ASP A 327 -1.61 10.60 -10.30
C ASP A 327 -1.49 9.13 -10.75
N LEU A 328 -0.52 8.83 -11.60
CA LEU A 328 -0.28 7.48 -12.12
C LEU A 328 0.75 6.68 -11.30
N LEU A 329 1.31 7.26 -10.24
CA LEU A 329 2.14 6.51 -9.32
C LEU A 329 1.29 5.48 -8.55
N SER A 330 1.86 4.29 -8.32
CA SER A 330 1.15 3.20 -7.65
C SER A 330 0.82 3.52 -6.19
N GLN A 331 -0.06 2.76 -5.59
CA GLN A 331 -0.39 2.88 -4.15
C GLN A 331 0.82 2.61 -3.23
N ARG A 332 1.89 1.99 -3.77
CA ARG A 332 3.13 1.74 -3.04
C ARG A 332 4.11 2.91 -3.08
N ALA A 333 3.79 3.96 -3.85
CA ALA A 333 4.62 5.14 -3.94
C ALA A 333 4.66 5.90 -2.61
N PHE A 334 5.85 6.34 -2.25
CA PHE A 334 6.11 7.24 -1.14
C PHE A 334 7.03 8.37 -1.59
N GLY A 335 6.91 9.52 -0.97
CA GLY A 335 7.67 10.69 -1.37
C GLY A 335 7.60 11.79 -0.33
N HIS A 336 8.14 12.94 -0.66
CA HIS A 336 8.04 14.15 0.13
C HIS A 336 8.29 15.38 -0.73
N GLY A 337 7.74 16.52 -0.31
CA GLY A 337 8.02 17.83 -0.89
C GLY A 337 8.85 18.71 0.03
N GLY A 338 9.58 19.65 -0.54
CA GLY A 338 10.27 20.71 0.18
C GLY A 338 9.68 22.08 -0.10
N PHE A 339 9.60 22.92 0.90
CA PHE A 339 9.00 24.26 0.80
C PHE A 339 9.66 25.15 -0.27
N THR A 340 10.94 24.95 -0.50
CA THR A 340 11.73 25.65 -1.53
C THR A 340 11.35 25.32 -2.97
N GLY A 341 10.56 24.24 -3.19
CA GLY A 341 10.12 23.80 -4.51
C GLY A 341 10.75 22.49 -4.97
N THR A 342 11.14 21.64 -4.04
CA THR A 342 11.75 20.34 -4.28
C THR A 342 10.76 19.21 -4.01
N ALA A 343 10.89 18.09 -4.73
CA ALA A 343 10.11 16.88 -4.51
C ALA A 343 10.93 15.63 -4.87
N LEU A 344 10.70 14.57 -4.10
CA LEU A 344 11.22 13.23 -4.35
C LEU A 344 10.07 12.23 -4.18
N TRP A 345 9.79 11.46 -5.23
CA TRP A 345 8.85 10.34 -5.19
C TRP A 345 9.53 9.06 -5.64
N ILE A 346 9.29 7.98 -4.91
CA ILE A 346 9.85 6.65 -5.13
C ILE A 346 8.69 5.67 -5.16
N ASP A 347 8.60 4.88 -6.21
CA ASP A 347 7.52 3.92 -6.43
C ASP A 347 8.07 2.50 -6.60
N PRO A 348 8.08 1.68 -5.55
CA PRO A 348 8.49 0.28 -5.64
C PRO A 348 7.56 -0.58 -6.51
N GLY A 349 6.29 -0.17 -6.70
CA GLY A 349 5.34 -0.88 -7.56
C GLY A 349 5.66 -0.75 -9.04
N LEU A 350 6.18 0.41 -9.44
CA LEU A 350 6.63 0.69 -10.80
C LEU A 350 8.15 0.52 -10.97
N ASP A 351 8.90 0.25 -9.89
CA ASP A 351 10.36 0.34 -9.84
C ASP A 351 10.84 1.68 -10.42
N LEU A 352 10.28 2.78 -9.95
CA LEU A 352 10.44 4.12 -10.52
C LEU A 352 10.82 5.12 -9.42
N PHE A 353 11.69 6.06 -9.73
CA PHE A 353 11.86 7.26 -8.93
C PHE A 353 11.78 8.52 -9.78
N VAL A 354 11.34 9.61 -9.16
CA VAL A 354 11.23 10.94 -9.74
C VAL A 354 11.79 11.95 -8.74
N VAL A 355 12.86 12.62 -9.12
CA VAL A 355 13.43 13.79 -8.43
C VAL A 355 13.02 15.02 -9.23
N PHE A 356 12.40 15.98 -8.58
CA PHE A 356 12.07 17.30 -9.15
C PHE A 356 12.63 18.37 -8.22
N LEU A 357 13.59 19.15 -8.72
CA LEU A 357 14.23 20.23 -7.95
C LEU A 357 14.04 21.56 -8.67
N SER A 358 13.46 22.54 -7.97
CA SER A 358 13.26 23.90 -8.43
C SER A 358 13.43 24.86 -7.29
N SER A 359 13.55 26.17 -7.55
CA SER A 359 13.45 27.22 -6.55
C SER A 359 12.21 28.06 -6.82
N ARG A 360 11.10 27.72 -6.16
CA ARG A 360 9.85 28.49 -6.27
C ARG A 360 9.93 29.87 -5.58
N LEU A 361 10.92 30.06 -4.74
CA LEU A 361 11.09 31.29 -3.96
C LEU A 361 11.85 32.37 -4.73
N HIS A 362 12.69 31.99 -5.68
CA HIS A 362 13.47 32.91 -6.48
C HIS A 362 12.75 33.26 -7.81
N PRO A 363 12.67 34.53 -8.22
CA PRO A 363 13.15 35.71 -7.47
C PRO A 363 12.09 36.35 -6.54
N HIS A 364 10.80 36.02 -6.68
CA HIS A 364 9.71 36.80 -6.08
C HIS A 364 8.87 36.05 -5.04
N GLY A 365 9.24 34.82 -4.66
CA GLY A 365 8.53 34.00 -3.67
C GLY A 365 7.14 33.49 -4.08
N LYS A 366 6.80 33.53 -5.37
CA LYS A 366 5.44 33.27 -5.89
C LYS A 366 5.31 32.03 -6.77
N GLY A 367 6.38 31.25 -6.93
CA GLY A 367 6.33 30.06 -7.78
C GLY A 367 5.33 28.99 -7.30
N VAL A 368 4.62 28.36 -8.25
CA VAL A 368 3.63 27.30 -8.01
C VAL A 368 4.09 26.02 -8.70
N VAL A 369 4.92 25.22 -8.04
CA VAL A 369 5.61 24.08 -8.65
C VAL A 369 5.02 22.72 -8.32
N ASN A 370 4.17 22.59 -7.30
CA ASN A 370 3.59 21.28 -6.93
C ASN A 370 2.78 20.64 -8.07
N PRO A 371 1.89 21.37 -8.80
CA PRO A 371 1.18 20.79 -9.94
C PRO A 371 2.11 20.36 -11.09
N LEU A 372 3.23 21.08 -11.30
CA LEU A 372 4.25 20.71 -12.29
C LEU A 372 4.93 19.41 -11.85
N ALA A 373 5.39 19.30 -10.60
CA ALA A 373 6.00 18.09 -10.07
C ALA A 373 5.06 16.88 -10.18
N ALA A 374 3.76 17.05 -9.92
CA ALA A 374 2.74 16.01 -10.09
C ALA A 374 2.59 15.59 -11.56
N ARG A 375 2.55 16.54 -12.52
CA ARG A 375 2.53 16.20 -13.95
C ARG A 375 3.78 15.44 -14.38
N VAL A 376 4.97 15.89 -13.94
CA VAL A 376 6.23 15.19 -14.17
C VAL A 376 6.18 13.75 -13.65
N GLY A 377 5.67 13.56 -12.43
CA GLY A 377 5.49 12.24 -11.84
C GLY A 377 4.52 11.37 -12.64
N SER A 378 3.41 11.94 -13.12
CA SER A 378 2.43 11.22 -13.96
C SER A 378 3.02 10.82 -15.32
N ILE A 379 3.78 11.72 -15.97
CA ILE A 379 4.46 11.43 -17.24
C ILE A 379 5.51 10.33 -17.04
N ALA A 380 6.30 10.41 -15.98
CA ALA A 380 7.31 9.40 -15.66
C ALA A 380 6.67 8.02 -15.43
N ALA A 381 5.55 7.94 -14.71
CA ALA A 381 4.81 6.71 -14.52
C ALA A 381 4.20 6.18 -15.84
N ALA A 382 3.64 7.06 -16.68
CA ALA A 382 3.11 6.70 -17.99
C ALA A 382 4.19 6.21 -18.98
N ALA A 383 5.45 6.58 -18.76
CA ALA A 383 6.57 6.11 -19.57
C ALA A 383 6.99 4.66 -19.25
N VAL A 384 6.53 4.09 -18.14
CA VAL A 384 6.87 2.71 -17.75
C VAL A 384 6.24 1.73 -18.74
N ARG A 385 7.05 1.11 -19.59
CA ARG A 385 6.63 0.06 -20.53
C ARG A 385 6.56 -1.31 -19.87
N THR A 386 7.45 -1.54 -18.89
CA THR A 386 7.50 -2.77 -18.11
C THR A 386 7.54 -2.38 -16.64
N PRO A 387 6.45 -2.52 -15.88
CA PRO A 387 6.49 -2.35 -14.43
C PRO A 387 7.60 -3.22 -13.84
N GLY A 388 8.36 -2.70 -12.85
CA GLY A 388 9.51 -3.38 -12.27
C GLY A 388 9.16 -4.71 -11.66
N ALA A 389 9.90 -5.70 -12.09
CA ALA A 389 10.14 -7.04 -11.54
C ALA A 389 9.03 -7.77 -10.74
N ALA A 390 7.78 -7.62 -11.09
CA ALA A 390 6.91 -8.71 -11.41
C ALA A 390 6.65 -8.54 -12.91
N VAL A 391 7.48 -9.19 -13.73
CA VAL A 391 7.17 -9.32 -15.15
C VAL A 391 5.74 -9.84 -15.18
N PRO A 392 4.72 -9.11 -15.73
CA PRO A 392 3.53 -9.78 -16.14
C PRO A 392 4.03 -10.73 -17.22
N ARG A 393 4.23 -12.00 -16.85
CA ARG A 393 4.27 -13.07 -17.85
C ARG A 393 3.02 -12.89 -18.69
N ALA A 394 3.03 -13.36 -19.92
CA ALA A 394 1.84 -13.40 -20.77
C ALA A 394 0.65 -13.67 -19.84
N GLY A 395 -0.16 -12.63 -19.56
CA GLY A 395 -0.93 -12.52 -18.33
C GLY A 395 -1.81 -13.74 -18.12
N VAL A 396 -2.10 -14.02 -16.85
CA VAL A 396 -3.02 -15.07 -16.46
C VAL A 396 -4.36 -14.86 -17.19
N ALA A 397 -4.83 -15.88 -17.87
CA ALA A 397 -6.15 -15.94 -18.42
C ALA A 397 -7.04 -16.73 -17.44
N CYS A 398 -8.14 -16.15 -16.98
CA CYS A 398 -9.13 -16.87 -16.18
C CYS A 398 -9.87 -17.93 -17.03
N GLY A 399 -10.58 -18.81 -16.39
CA GLY A 399 -11.38 -19.84 -17.10
C GLY A 399 -12.31 -19.26 -18.15
N VAL A 400 -12.88 -18.07 -17.94
CA VAL A 400 -13.73 -17.39 -18.95
C VAL A 400 -12.93 -17.01 -20.20
N ASP A 401 -11.70 -16.53 -20.06
CA ASP A 401 -10.83 -16.17 -21.18
C ASP A 401 -10.41 -17.43 -21.98
N VAL A 402 -10.16 -18.52 -21.28
CA VAL A 402 -9.85 -19.82 -21.88
C VAL A 402 -11.05 -20.37 -22.63
N LEU A 403 -12.24 -20.29 -22.04
CA LEU A 403 -13.49 -20.69 -22.68
C LEU A 403 -13.75 -19.90 -23.98
N GLU A 404 -13.59 -18.56 -23.91
CA GLU A 404 -13.77 -17.67 -25.07
C GLU A 404 -12.78 -18.02 -26.18
N SER A 405 -11.49 -18.12 -25.86
CA SER A 405 -10.43 -18.47 -26.81
C SER A 405 -10.62 -19.87 -27.42
N GLY A 406 -11.27 -20.78 -26.68
CA GLY A 406 -11.68 -22.11 -27.13
C GLY A 406 -12.94 -22.13 -28.01
N GLY A 407 -13.56 -20.96 -28.27
CA GLY A 407 -14.81 -20.86 -29.03
C GLY A 407 -16.02 -21.44 -28.31
N PHE A 408 -16.05 -21.36 -26.98
CA PHE A 408 -17.17 -21.82 -26.12
C PHE A 408 -17.55 -23.29 -26.28
N ARG A 409 -16.61 -24.16 -26.70
CA ARG A 409 -16.87 -25.57 -27.02
C ARG A 409 -17.50 -26.36 -25.90
N GLU A 410 -17.13 -26.07 -24.64
CA GLU A 410 -17.67 -26.73 -23.45
C GLU A 410 -19.17 -26.44 -23.22
N LEU A 411 -19.70 -25.38 -23.85
CA LEU A 411 -21.06 -24.91 -23.71
C LEU A 411 -21.88 -25.01 -25.05
N ALA A 412 -21.27 -25.54 -26.10
CA ALA A 412 -21.92 -25.61 -27.42
C ALA A 412 -23.20 -26.41 -27.38
N GLY A 413 -24.32 -25.84 -27.89
CA GLY A 413 -25.64 -26.42 -27.91
C GLY A 413 -26.33 -26.50 -26.54
N ARG A 414 -25.85 -25.77 -25.53
CA ARG A 414 -26.34 -25.81 -24.15
C ARG A 414 -27.24 -24.62 -23.80
N ARG A 415 -28.26 -24.92 -22.96
CA ARG A 415 -29.10 -23.93 -22.28
C ARG A 415 -28.50 -23.64 -20.93
N VAL A 416 -27.83 -22.49 -20.82
CA VAL A 416 -26.92 -22.13 -19.71
C VAL A 416 -27.65 -21.31 -18.67
N GLY A 417 -27.51 -21.70 -17.39
CA GLY A 417 -27.75 -20.85 -16.21
C GLY A 417 -26.42 -20.41 -15.63
N LEU A 418 -26.11 -19.12 -15.61
CA LEU A 418 -24.86 -18.58 -15.13
C LEU A 418 -24.99 -18.10 -13.68
N ILE A 419 -24.18 -18.68 -12.78
CA ILE A 419 -24.02 -18.25 -11.39
C ILE A 419 -22.83 -17.29 -11.35
N THR A 420 -23.10 -16.01 -11.15
CA THR A 420 -22.09 -14.97 -11.24
C THR A 420 -22.46 -13.69 -10.48
N ASN A 421 -21.51 -12.81 -10.36
CA ASN A 421 -21.69 -11.43 -9.93
C ASN A 421 -20.77 -10.51 -10.76
N HIS A 422 -20.62 -9.25 -10.37
CA HIS A 422 -19.79 -8.24 -11.04
C HIS A 422 -18.30 -8.62 -11.16
N THR A 423 -17.79 -9.61 -10.41
CA THR A 423 -16.42 -10.13 -10.53
C THR A 423 -16.26 -11.12 -11.67
N GLY A 424 -17.36 -11.71 -12.15
CA GLY A 424 -17.40 -12.61 -13.30
C GLY A 424 -17.18 -11.84 -14.60
N ARG A 425 -15.92 -11.65 -14.99
CA ARG A 425 -15.52 -10.93 -16.21
C ARG A 425 -14.24 -11.48 -16.79
N SER A 426 -14.06 -11.28 -18.10
CA SER A 426 -12.83 -11.60 -18.80
C SER A 426 -11.68 -10.68 -18.34
N ARG A 427 -10.45 -11.03 -18.70
CA ARG A 427 -9.28 -10.18 -18.52
C ARG A 427 -9.44 -8.80 -19.18
N GLY A 428 -10.18 -8.72 -20.28
CA GLY A 428 -10.53 -7.47 -20.97
C GLY A 428 -11.62 -6.65 -20.27
N GLY A 429 -12.14 -7.10 -19.12
CA GLY A 429 -13.16 -6.41 -18.34
C GLY A 429 -14.60 -6.66 -18.83
N VAL A 430 -14.81 -7.51 -19.84
CA VAL A 430 -16.16 -7.83 -20.36
C VAL A 430 -16.87 -8.79 -19.40
N PRO A 431 -18.10 -8.48 -18.91
CA PRO A 431 -18.86 -9.37 -18.05
C PRO A 431 -19.10 -10.73 -18.70
N THR A 432 -18.96 -11.81 -17.94
CA THR A 432 -19.20 -13.18 -18.42
C THR A 432 -20.63 -13.38 -18.93
N ALA A 433 -21.62 -12.73 -18.30
CA ALA A 433 -22.99 -12.74 -18.79
C ALA A 433 -23.10 -12.19 -20.22
N THR A 434 -22.45 -11.06 -20.51
CA THR A 434 -22.40 -10.45 -21.85
C THR A 434 -21.70 -11.36 -22.87
N LEU A 435 -20.57 -11.97 -22.47
CA LEU A 435 -19.83 -12.91 -23.32
C LEU A 435 -20.66 -14.11 -23.68
N LEU A 436 -21.34 -14.73 -22.70
CA LEU A 436 -22.18 -15.94 -22.95
C LEU A 436 -23.45 -15.62 -23.73
N ALA A 437 -24.06 -14.45 -23.52
CA ALA A 437 -25.22 -14.01 -24.29
C ALA A 437 -24.88 -13.78 -25.78
N GLY A 438 -23.66 -13.40 -26.11
CA GLY A 438 -23.16 -13.23 -27.48
C GLY A 438 -22.46 -14.47 -28.07
N ALA A 439 -22.29 -15.54 -27.30
CA ALA A 439 -21.46 -16.68 -27.68
C ALA A 439 -22.18 -17.56 -28.74
N PRO A 440 -21.53 -17.90 -29.85
CA PRO A 440 -22.12 -18.75 -30.89
C PRO A 440 -22.49 -20.15 -30.37
N GLY A 441 -23.73 -20.55 -30.54
CA GLY A 441 -24.21 -21.87 -30.13
C GLY A 441 -24.40 -22.07 -28.63
N VAL A 442 -24.40 -21.01 -27.84
CA VAL A 442 -24.71 -20.99 -26.39
C VAL A 442 -26.04 -20.26 -26.21
N GLU A 443 -26.97 -20.83 -25.48
CA GLU A 443 -28.22 -20.17 -25.10
C GLU A 443 -28.21 -19.82 -23.61
N LEU A 444 -27.84 -18.55 -23.26
CA LEU A 444 -27.91 -18.07 -21.87
C LEU A 444 -29.39 -17.81 -21.51
N VAL A 445 -29.95 -18.60 -20.58
CA VAL A 445 -31.41 -18.58 -20.26
C VAL A 445 -31.72 -17.98 -18.89
N ALA A 446 -30.77 -17.99 -17.96
CA ALA A 446 -30.93 -17.43 -16.61
C ALA A 446 -29.62 -17.00 -15.98
N LEU A 447 -29.69 -16.02 -15.08
CA LEU A 447 -28.63 -15.60 -14.21
C LEU A 447 -28.97 -15.95 -12.75
N PHE A 448 -27.95 -16.27 -11.96
CA PHE A 448 -28.07 -16.55 -10.53
C PHE A 448 -27.08 -15.69 -9.77
N SER A 449 -27.55 -14.96 -8.74
CA SER A 449 -26.72 -14.10 -7.93
C SER A 449 -26.44 -14.69 -6.55
N PRO A 450 -25.18 -14.60 -6.06
CA PRO A 450 -24.82 -14.99 -4.69
C PRO A 450 -25.14 -13.89 -3.69
N GLU A 451 -24.56 -13.99 -2.48
CA GLU A 451 -24.48 -12.92 -1.50
C GLU A 451 -23.96 -11.62 -2.15
N HIS A 452 -24.40 -10.47 -1.67
CA HIS A 452 -24.15 -9.13 -2.22
C HIS A 452 -24.83 -8.83 -3.57
N GLY A 453 -25.55 -9.80 -4.15
CA GLY A 453 -26.32 -9.64 -5.39
C GLY A 453 -25.45 -9.63 -6.66
N PHE A 454 -26.10 -9.48 -7.80
CA PHE A 454 -25.45 -9.52 -9.11
C PHE A 454 -24.46 -8.36 -9.31
N ALA A 455 -24.79 -7.17 -8.83
CA ALA A 455 -23.91 -6.00 -8.88
C ALA A 455 -22.88 -5.95 -7.73
N GLY A 456 -22.94 -6.87 -6.75
CA GLY A 456 -22.00 -6.94 -5.64
C GLY A 456 -22.07 -5.76 -4.65
N ALA A 457 -23.18 -5.02 -4.66
CA ALA A 457 -23.30 -3.77 -3.90
C ALA A 457 -24.17 -3.88 -2.63
N LEU A 458 -24.89 -5.01 -2.46
CA LEU A 458 -25.84 -5.20 -1.36
C LEU A 458 -25.11 -5.77 -0.13
N ASP A 459 -25.28 -5.14 1.03
CA ASP A 459 -24.80 -5.65 2.31
C ASP A 459 -26.00 -5.88 3.26
N GLN A 460 -26.82 -6.88 2.91
CA GLN A 460 -28.08 -7.19 3.59
C GLN A 460 -28.33 -8.70 3.65
N ALA A 461 -29.17 -9.13 4.59
CA ALA A 461 -29.44 -10.54 4.88
C ALA A 461 -30.17 -11.29 3.78
N GLU A 462 -30.92 -10.58 2.93
CA GLU A 462 -31.66 -11.14 1.80
C GLU A 462 -31.40 -10.32 0.54
N VAL A 463 -31.05 -11.00 -0.54
CA VAL A 463 -30.87 -10.42 -1.88
C VAL A 463 -32.14 -10.71 -2.70
N PRO A 464 -32.84 -9.70 -3.21
CA PRO A 464 -34.02 -9.93 -4.05
C PRO A 464 -33.66 -10.43 -5.43
N ASP A 465 -34.65 -11.08 -6.09
CA ASP A 465 -34.58 -11.36 -7.52
C ASP A 465 -34.57 -10.02 -8.31
N ALA A 466 -33.89 -10.03 -9.44
CA ALA A 466 -33.70 -8.84 -10.27
C ALA A 466 -33.81 -9.20 -11.77
N ARG A 467 -33.58 -8.23 -12.63
CA ARG A 467 -33.39 -8.41 -14.07
C ARG A 467 -32.12 -7.70 -14.48
N ASP A 468 -31.28 -8.39 -15.21
CA ASP A 468 -30.04 -7.80 -15.73
C ASP A 468 -30.39 -6.81 -16.88
N PRO A 469 -29.95 -5.54 -16.78
CA PRO A 469 -30.26 -4.52 -17.76
C PRO A 469 -29.61 -4.78 -19.13
N ASP A 470 -28.46 -5.44 -19.14
CA ASP A 470 -27.65 -5.64 -20.35
C ASP A 470 -28.15 -6.81 -21.20
N THR A 471 -28.47 -7.92 -20.55
CA THR A 471 -28.98 -9.12 -21.25
C THR A 471 -30.53 -9.24 -21.25
N GLY A 472 -31.20 -8.47 -20.39
CA GLY A 472 -32.65 -8.58 -20.19
C GLY A 472 -33.11 -9.87 -19.49
N LEU A 473 -32.16 -10.72 -19.01
CA LEU A 473 -32.47 -11.99 -18.38
C LEU A 473 -32.88 -11.86 -16.91
N PRO A 474 -33.68 -12.81 -16.39
CA PRO A 474 -33.99 -12.85 -14.97
C PRO A 474 -32.75 -13.21 -14.17
N VAL A 475 -32.50 -12.46 -13.09
CA VAL A 475 -31.47 -12.74 -12.06
C VAL A 475 -32.19 -13.36 -10.87
N ARG A 476 -31.95 -14.62 -10.59
CA ARG A 476 -32.56 -15.37 -9.48
C ARG A 476 -31.59 -15.39 -8.30
N SER A 477 -32.06 -14.95 -7.14
CA SER A 477 -31.22 -14.89 -5.94
C SER A 477 -30.98 -16.29 -5.34
N LEU A 478 -29.72 -16.57 -5.03
CA LEU A 478 -29.27 -17.71 -4.22
C LEU A 478 -28.84 -17.28 -2.81
N TYR A 479 -29.28 -16.08 -2.35
CA TYR A 479 -29.01 -15.60 -1.00
C TYR A 479 -30.25 -14.90 -0.42
N GLY A 480 -31.03 -15.64 0.35
CA GLY A 480 -32.28 -15.17 0.92
C GLY A 480 -33.22 -16.34 1.20
N ARG A 481 -34.37 -16.37 0.55
CA ARG A 481 -35.39 -17.44 0.69
C ARG A 481 -34.86 -18.82 0.31
N THR A 482 -33.91 -18.90 -0.58
CA THR A 482 -33.17 -20.13 -0.89
C THR A 482 -31.69 -19.83 -1.06
N ARG A 483 -30.87 -20.81 -0.70
CA ARG A 483 -29.40 -20.81 -0.93
C ARG A 483 -28.99 -21.88 -1.94
N ARG A 484 -29.95 -22.62 -2.44
CA ARG A 484 -29.80 -23.69 -3.42
C ARG A 484 -30.75 -23.46 -4.60
N PRO A 485 -30.29 -23.61 -5.86
CA PRO A 485 -31.19 -23.60 -7.00
C PRO A 485 -32.30 -24.65 -6.86
N THR A 486 -33.56 -24.25 -7.06
CA THR A 486 -34.70 -25.15 -6.99
C THR A 486 -35.00 -25.78 -8.34
N ALA A 487 -35.75 -26.89 -8.38
CA ALA A 487 -36.19 -27.54 -9.63
C ALA A 487 -36.88 -26.56 -10.60
N ALA A 488 -37.71 -25.65 -10.07
CA ALA A 488 -38.37 -24.61 -10.86
C ALA A 488 -37.36 -23.60 -11.46
N MET A 489 -36.30 -23.25 -10.74
CA MET A 489 -35.24 -22.37 -11.25
C MET A 489 -34.43 -23.06 -12.35
N LEU A 490 -34.33 -24.40 -12.33
CA LEU A 490 -33.53 -25.21 -13.25
C LEU A 490 -34.36 -25.83 -14.41
N ALA A 491 -35.65 -25.53 -14.52
CA ALA A 491 -36.53 -26.15 -15.51
C ALA A 491 -36.03 -25.93 -16.95
N ASP A 492 -35.56 -24.73 -17.25
CA ASP A 492 -35.06 -24.34 -18.56
C ASP A 492 -33.52 -24.43 -18.70
N VAL A 493 -32.81 -24.91 -17.70
CA VAL A 493 -31.34 -25.01 -17.66
C VAL A 493 -30.94 -26.46 -17.82
N ASP A 494 -30.00 -26.73 -18.72
CA ASP A 494 -29.33 -28.03 -18.79
C ASP A 494 -27.91 -28.01 -18.23
N THR A 495 -27.29 -26.85 -18.23
CA THR A 495 -25.91 -26.63 -17.75
C THR A 495 -25.83 -25.41 -16.82
N LEU A 496 -25.36 -25.60 -15.60
CA LEU A 496 -24.96 -24.49 -14.71
C LEU A 496 -23.51 -24.13 -14.93
N VAL A 497 -23.24 -22.83 -15.06
CA VAL A 497 -21.88 -22.29 -15.15
C VAL A 497 -21.62 -21.45 -13.90
N PHE A 498 -20.48 -21.65 -13.24
CA PHE A 498 -20.05 -20.85 -12.09
C PHE A 498 -18.84 -20.00 -12.47
N ASP A 499 -18.95 -18.69 -12.28
CA ASP A 499 -17.87 -17.72 -12.52
C ASP A 499 -17.90 -16.57 -11.53
N ILE A 500 -17.24 -16.73 -10.38
CA ILE A 500 -17.15 -15.74 -9.29
C ILE A 500 -15.74 -15.76 -8.70
N GLN A 501 -15.17 -14.60 -8.41
CA GLN A 501 -13.88 -14.48 -7.72
C GLN A 501 -14.02 -14.75 -6.22
N ASP A 502 -13.33 -15.77 -5.73
CA ASP A 502 -13.16 -16.07 -4.30
C ASP A 502 -11.95 -15.32 -3.70
N VAL A 503 -11.87 -15.25 -2.36
CA VAL A 503 -10.76 -14.59 -1.64
C VAL A 503 -9.82 -15.56 -0.92
N GLY A 504 -9.99 -16.86 -1.06
CA GLY A 504 -9.11 -17.87 -0.46
C GLY A 504 -9.37 -18.20 1.01
N CYS A 505 -10.56 -17.85 1.52
CA CYS A 505 -10.95 -18.02 2.92
C CYS A 505 -12.22 -18.88 3.04
N ARG A 506 -12.20 -19.89 3.95
CA ARG A 506 -13.28 -20.86 4.14
C ARG A 506 -14.65 -20.25 4.37
N PHE A 507 -14.73 -19.17 5.16
CA PHE A 507 -16.01 -18.55 5.51
C PHE A 507 -16.45 -17.45 4.54
N TYR A 508 -15.78 -17.32 3.38
CA TYR A 508 -16.25 -16.48 2.29
C TYR A 508 -17.28 -17.26 1.46
N THR A 509 -18.53 -16.81 1.45
CA THR A 509 -19.71 -17.62 1.11
C THR A 509 -19.87 -18.04 -0.35
N TYR A 510 -19.06 -17.50 -1.26
CA TYR A 510 -19.17 -17.85 -2.69
C TYR A 510 -18.85 -19.33 -2.95
N VAL A 511 -17.91 -19.91 -2.21
CA VAL A 511 -17.63 -21.36 -2.33
C VAL A 511 -18.78 -22.20 -1.78
N SER A 512 -19.53 -21.68 -0.81
CA SER A 512 -20.75 -22.33 -0.28
C SER A 512 -21.89 -22.28 -1.29
N THR A 513 -22.07 -21.14 -1.97
CA THR A 513 -23.02 -21.01 -3.08
C THR A 513 -22.70 -21.99 -4.20
N MET A 514 -21.42 -22.15 -4.56
CA MET A 514 -20.96 -23.14 -5.54
C MET A 514 -21.33 -24.57 -5.09
N GLY A 515 -21.01 -24.92 -3.84
CA GLY A 515 -21.29 -26.26 -3.31
C GLY A 515 -22.78 -26.61 -3.30
N GLU A 516 -23.65 -25.66 -2.88
CA GLU A 516 -25.11 -25.84 -2.92
C GLU A 516 -25.63 -25.97 -4.36
N ALA A 517 -25.09 -25.21 -5.30
CA ALA A 517 -25.44 -25.31 -6.71
C ALA A 517 -24.98 -26.63 -7.34
N MET A 518 -23.80 -27.16 -6.95
CA MET A 518 -23.32 -28.46 -7.38
C MET A 518 -24.22 -29.59 -6.88
N ARG A 519 -24.70 -29.55 -5.64
CA ARG A 519 -25.66 -30.51 -5.09
C ARG A 519 -26.98 -30.45 -5.89
N ALA A 520 -27.51 -29.26 -6.18
CA ALA A 520 -28.71 -29.11 -6.99
C ALA A 520 -28.48 -29.62 -8.41
N ALA A 521 -27.37 -29.39 -9.02
CA ALA A 521 -27.04 -29.90 -10.36
C ALA A 521 -27.01 -31.43 -10.37
N ALA A 522 -26.40 -32.09 -9.41
CA ALA A 522 -26.37 -33.54 -9.25
C ALA A 522 -27.80 -34.10 -9.05
N GLU A 523 -28.59 -33.52 -8.12
CA GLU A 523 -29.95 -33.94 -7.82
C GLU A 523 -30.89 -33.86 -9.06
N HIS A 524 -30.65 -32.88 -9.94
CA HIS A 524 -31.50 -32.63 -11.11
C HIS A 524 -30.88 -33.06 -12.46
N GLY A 525 -29.76 -33.82 -12.40
CA GLY A 525 -29.08 -34.34 -13.60
C GLY A 525 -28.59 -33.24 -14.54
N LYS A 526 -28.12 -32.11 -14.00
CA LYS A 526 -27.58 -30.99 -14.77
C LYS A 526 -26.07 -31.04 -14.82
N ARG A 527 -25.47 -30.65 -15.95
CA ARG A 527 -24.04 -30.43 -16.08
C ARG A 527 -23.62 -29.21 -15.26
N PHE A 528 -22.42 -29.24 -14.68
CA PHE A 528 -21.86 -28.14 -13.94
C PHE A 528 -20.47 -27.76 -14.49
N VAL A 529 -20.31 -26.52 -14.90
CA VAL A 529 -19.05 -25.97 -15.45
C VAL A 529 -18.51 -24.89 -14.54
N VAL A 530 -17.25 -25.01 -14.10
CA VAL A 530 -16.56 -23.98 -13.31
C VAL A 530 -15.55 -23.29 -14.20
N LEU A 531 -15.70 -21.97 -14.36
CA LEU A 531 -14.69 -21.13 -14.98
C LEU A 531 -13.73 -20.69 -13.88
N ASP A 532 -12.57 -21.34 -13.83
CA ASP A 532 -11.66 -21.19 -12.70
C ASP A 532 -10.99 -19.81 -12.66
N ARG A 533 -10.67 -19.36 -11.44
CA ARG A 533 -10.04 -18.07 -11.16
C ARG A 533 -8.89 -18.24 -10.18
N PRO A 534 -7.81 -17.42 -10.29
CA PRO A 534 -6.70 -17.45 -9.36
C PRO A 534 -7.15 -17.25 -7.92
N ASN A 535 -6.55 -17.99 -6.99
CA ASN A 535 -6.68 -17.66 -5.58
C ASN A 535 -5.84 -16.41 -5.29
N PRO A 536 -6.42 -15.29 -4.79
CA PRO A 536 -5.70 -14.03 -4.64
C PRO A 536 -4.59 -14.10 -3.59
N LEU A 537 -4.67 -15.04 -2.65
CA LEU A 537 -3.63 -15.25 -1.62
C LEU A 537 -2.51 -16.20 -2.08
N GLY A 538 -2.56 -16.66 -3.35
CA GLY A 538 -1.73 -17.76 -3.84
C GLY A 538 -2.25 -19.13 -3.40
N GLY A 539 -1.65 -20.17 -3.94
CA GLY A 539 -2.05 -21.56 -3.71
C GLY A 539 -1.04 -22.43 -2.97
N VAL A 540 0.13 -21.89 -2.58
CA VAL A 540 1.14 -22.65 -1.85
C VAL A 540 0.75 -22.81 -0.39
N GLU A 541 0.49 -21.68 0.26
CA GLU A 541 0.21 -21.62 1.70
C GLU A 541 -1.25 -21.94 2.01
N PHE A 542 -1.45 -22.71 3.07
CA PHE A 542 -2.75 -22.94 3.71
C PHE A 542 -2.54 -22.97 5.23
N ALA A 543 -3.53 -22.47 5.98
CA ALA A 543 -3.36 -22.26 7.42
C ALA A 543 -4.69 -22.34 8.17
N GLY A 544 -4.60 -22.55 9.46
CA GLY A 544 -5.68 -22.48 10.45
C GLY A 544 -6.40 -23.78 10.67
N PRO A 545 -7.36 -23.80 11.60
CA PRO A 545 -8.06 -25.00 11.92
C PRO A 545 -8.86 -25.50 10.72
N VAL A 546 -8.81 -26.80 10.48
CA VAL A 546 -9.75 -27.49 9.62
C VAL A 546 -11.06 -27.65 10.37
N LEU A 547 -12.18 -27.36 9.73
CA LEU A 547 -13.51 -27.44 10.30
C LEU A 547 -13.74 -28.77 11.02
N ASP A 548 -14.31 -28.71 12.21
CA ASP A 548 -14.74 -29.91 12.95
C ASP A 548 -15.81 -30.67 12.18
N PRO A 549 -15.78 -32.01 12.15
CA PRO A 549 -16.85 -32.80 11.59
C PRO A 549 -18.19 -32.51 12.26
N GLY A 550 -19.25 -32.30 11.47
CA GLY A 550 -20.58 -31.97 11.97
C GLY A 550 -20.78 -30.48 12.33
N ALA A 551 -19.78 -29.62 12.08
CA ALA A 551 -19.90 -28.17 12.23
C ALA A 551 -20.14 -27.44 10.92
N GLU A 552 -20.52 -28.19 9.87
CA GLU A 552 -20.80 -27.62 8.56
C GLU A 552 -21.98 -26.65 8.60
N SER A 553 -21.81 -25.51 7.95
CA SER A 553 -22.79 -24.43 7.84
C SER A 553 -22.62 -23.67 6.53
N PHE A 554 -23.45 -22.68 6.26
CA PHE A 554 -23.27 -21.87 5.05
C PHE A 554 -21.98 -21.04 5.05
N VAL A 555 -21.44 -20.66 6.22
CA VAL A 555 -20.14 -19.99 6.37
C VAL A 555 -18.97 -20.97 6.59
N ALA A 556 -19.24 -22.27 6.53
CA ALA A 556 -18.24 -23.33 6.71
C ALA A 556 -18.74 -24.62 6.00
N TRP A 557 -18.95 -24.52 4.68
CA TRP A 557 -19.71 -25.49 3.90
C TRP A 557 -19.05 -26.87 3.81
N HIS A 558 -17.73 -26.93 3.87
CA HIS A 558 -16.94 -28.17 3.76
C HIS A 558 -15.75 -28.16 4.72
N PRO A 559 -15.23 -29.31 5.16
CA PRO A 559 -14.06 -29.41 6.05
C PRO A 559 -12.76 -28.91 5.40
N LEU A 560 -12.64 -27.59 5.25
CA LEU A 560 -11.49 -26.88 4.74
C LEU A 560 -10.68 -26.23 5.88
N ALA A 561 -9.39 -25.98 5.64
CA ALA A 561 -8.61 -25.06 6.44
C ALA A 561 -9.14 -23.60 6.26
N LEU A 562 -8.95 -22.73 7.23
CA LEU A 562 -9.40 -21.33 7.15
C LEU A 562 -8.85 -20.62 5.92
N ARG A 563 -7.54 -20.58 5.73
CA ARG A 563 -6.88 -20.25 4.47
C ARG A 563 -6.66 -21.55 3.73
N HIS A 564 -7.45 -21.83 2.68
CA HIS A 564 -7.44 -23.16 2.04
C HIS A 564 -6.39 -23.31 0.93
N GLY A 565 -5.88 -22.23 0.34
CA GLY A 565 -4.84 -22.27 -0.71
C GLY A 565 -5.27 -23.02 -1.98
N MET A 566 -6.54 -22.99 -2.33
CA MET A 566 -7.12 -23.67 -3.51
C MET A 566 -7.87 -22.67 -4.36
N THR A 567 -7.97 -22.92 -5.68
CA THR A 567 -8.85 -22.19 -6.59
C THR A 567 -10.29 -22.70 -6.49
N VAL A 568 -11.26 -21.97 -7.02
CA VAL A 568 -12.67 -22.43 -7.04
C VAL A 568 -12.84 -23.71 -7.87
N GLY A 569 -12.07 -23.86 -8.95
CA GLY A 569 -12.08 -25.10 -9.75
C GLY A 569 -11.51 -26.30 -9.00
N GLU A 570 -10.48 -26.11 -8.22
CA GLU A 570 -9.91 -27.15 -7.34
C GLU A 570 -10.87 -27.53 -6.21
N LEU A 571 -11.54 -26.53 -5.61
CA LEU A 571 -12.57 -26.77 -4.60
C LEU A 571 -13.76 -27.52 -5.19
N ALA A 572 -14.20 -27.20 -6.41
CA ALA A 572 -15.28 -27.92 -7.07
C ALA A 572 -14.93 -29.40 -7.27
N ARG A 573 -13.70 -29.71 -7.70
CA ARG A 573 -13.22 -31.10 -7.82
C ARG A 573 -13.22 -31.82 -6.47
N MET A 574 -12.75 -31.14 -5.42
CA MET A 574 -12.73 -31.68 -4.05
C MET A 574 -14.15 -31.96 -3.57
N PHE A 575 -15.08 -31.03 -3.75
CA PHE A 575 -16.49 -31.19 -3.34
C PHE A 575 -17.16 -32.34 -4.08
N ALA A 576 -17.00 -32.41 -5.40
CA ALA A 576 -17.58 -33.52 -6.18
C ALA A 576 -17.05 -34.88 -5.74
N GLY A 577 -15.74 -35.01 -5.54
CA GLY A 577 -15.11 -36.29 -5.18
C GLY A 577 -15.37 -36.69 -3.74
N GLU A 578 -15.22 -35.77 -2.76
CA GLU A 578 -15.39 -36.13 -1.35
C GLU A 578 -16.84 -36.33 -0.93
N LEU A 579 -17.78 -35.67 -1.60
CA LEU A 579 -19.22 -35.89 -1.40
C LEU A 579 -19.81 -36.95 -2.32
N ALA A 580 -18.99 -37.58 -3.18
CA ALA A 580 -19.40 -38.57 -4.16
C ALA A 580 -20.61 -38.11 -4.99
N LEU A 581 -20.62 -36.86 -5.46
CA LEU A 581 -21.70 -36.31 -6.26
C LEU A 581 -21.74 -36.98 -7.65
N ASP A 582 -22.90 -37.52 -8.04
CA ASP A 582 -23.13 -37.97 -9.42
C ASP A 582 -23.35 -36.73 -10.32
N LEU A 583 -22.23 -36.12 -10.73
CA LEU A 583 -22.20 -34.80 -11.38
C LEU A 583 -21.29 -34.80 -12.60
N ASP A 584 -21.84 -34.43 -13.76
CA ASP A 584 -21.03 -34.10 -14.95
C ASP A 584 -20.33 -32.74 -14.70
N LEU A 585 -19.18 -32.80 -14.01
CA LEU A 585 -18.36 -31.62 -13.63
C LEU A 585 -17.27 -31.37 -14.67
N VAL A 586 -17.24 -30.16 -15.19
CA VAL A 586 -16.17 -29.63 -16.05
C VAL A 586 -15.53 -28.44 -15.36
N VAL A 587 -14.20 -28.41 -15.24
CA VAL A 587 -13.45 -27.24 -14.81
C VAL A 587 -12.65 -26.73 -15.99
N VAL A 588 -12.88 -25.45 -16.36
CA VAL A 588 -12.08 -24.73 -17.35
C VAL A 588 -10.98 -24.02 -16.57
N PRO A 589 -9.72 -24.51 -16.60
CA PRO A 589 -8.67 -23.98 -15.75
C PRO A 589 -8.17 -22.62 -16.22
N CYS A 590 -7.53 -21.87 -15.31
CA CYS A 590 -6.76 -20.69 -15.68
C CYS A 590 -5.54 -21.09 -16.53
N ALA A 591 -5.16 -20.25 -17.49
CA ALA A 591 -3.90 -20.41 -18.20
C ALA A 591 -2.83 -19.44 -17.64
N GLY A 592 -1.63 -19.92 -17.43
CA GLY A 592 -0.48 -19.12 -16.99
C GLY A 592 -0.39 -18.79 -15.50
N TRP A 593 -1.37 -19.16 -14.67
CA TRP A 593 -1.30 -19.01 -13.22
C TRP A 593 -0.48 -20.14 -12.56
N ARG A 594 0.32 -19.79 -11.56
CA ARG A 594 1.05 -20.73 -10.72
C ARG A 594 0.65 -20.54 -9.27
N ARG A 595 0.75 -21.60 -8.48
CA ARG A 595 0.37 -21.57 -7.05
C ARG A 595 1.12 -20.53 -6.23
N ALA A 596 2.37 -20.25 -6.58
CA ALA A 596 3.18 -19.24 -5.91
C ALA A 596 2.74 -17.78 -6.23
N ASP A 597 1.90 -17.59 -7.27
CA ASP A 597 1.49 -16.28 -7.71
C ASP A 597 0.28 -15.79 -6.89
N ALA A 598 0.45 -14.71 -6.12
CA ALA A 598 -0.64 -13.96 -5.55
C ALA A 598 -1.29 -13.05 -6.62
N TRP A 599 -2.42 -12.40 -6.31
CA TRP A 599 -3.20 -11.63 -7.28
C TRP A 599 -2.39 -10.59 -8.07
N ASP A 600 -1.55 -9.84 -7.41
CA ASP A 600 -0.72 -8.80 -8.04
C ASP A 600 0.34 -9.33 -9.02
N ALA A 601 0.68 -10.62 -8.95
CA ALA A 601 1.55 -11.28 -9.92
C ALA A 601 0.79 -11.76 -11.18
N THR A 602 -0.56 -11.76 -11.16
CA THR A 602 -1.39 -12.25 -12.27
C THR A 602 -1.55 -11.24 -13.39
N GLY A 603 -1.39 -9.94 -13.11
CA GLY A 603 -1.69 -8.85 -14.02
C GLY A 603 -3.19 -8.63 -14.27
N LEU A 604 -4.06 -9.24 -13.45
CA LEU A 604 -5.50 -9.02 -13.46
C LEU A 604 -5.86 -7.79 -12.62
N GLU A 605 -6.88 -7.04 -13.03
CA GLU A 605 -7.43 -5.94 -12.26
C GLU A 605 -8.15 -6.46 -11.00
N TRP A 606 -7.93 -5.80 -9.85
CA TRP A 606 -8.69 -6.10 -8.65
C TRP A 606 -10.11 -5.54 -8.76
N VAL A 607 -11.08 -6.42 -8.77
CA VAL A 607 -12.50 -6.06 -8.68
C VAL A 607 -12.97 -6.47 -7.29
N ASN A 608 -13.44 -5.51 -6.49
CA ASN A 608 -13.85 -5.74 -5.09
C ASN A 608 -14.87 -6.88 -5.00
N PRO A 609 -14.53 -8.06 -4.46
CA PRO A 609 -15.47 -9.19 -4.44
C PRO A 609 -16.73 -8.93 -3.61
N SER A 610 -16.65 -8.02 -2.64
CA SER A 610 -17.77 -7.56 -1.83
C SER A 610 -17.58 -6.08 -1.46
N PRO A 611 -18.59 -5.37 -0.93
CA PRO A 611 -18.48 -3.98 -0.52
C PRO A 611 -17.38 -3.70 0.52
N ASN A 612 -17.04 -4.71 1.32
CA ASN A 612 -16.03 -4.64 2.37
C ASN A 612 -14.72 -5.38 2.04
N MET A 613 -14.48 -5.74 0.77
CA MET A 613 -13.23 -6.36 0.32
C MET A 613 -12.63 -5.54 -0.82
N ARG A 614 -12.06 -4.36 -0.48
CA ARG A 614 -11.71 -3.31 -1.43
C ARG A 614 -10.28 -3.38 -1.94
N SER A 615 -9.44 -4.21 -1.30
CA SER A 615 -8.03 -4.33 -1.62
C SER A 615 -7.48 -5.73 -1.41
N LEU A 616 -6.36 -6.03 -2.07
CA LEU A 616 -5.63 -7.27 -1.83
C LEU A 616 -5.06 -7.33 -0.39
N ALA A 617 -4.76 -6.18 0.23
CA ALA A 617 -4.30 -6.14 1.63
C ALA A 617 -5.40 -6.64 2.59
N GLU A 618 -6.63 -6.20 2.38
CA GLU A 618 -7.79 -6.69 3.12
C GLU A 618 -7.98 -8.20 2.94
N ALA A 619 -7.85 -8.71 1.70
CA ALA A 619 -7.94 -10.14 1.43
C ALA A 619 -6.86 -10.96 2.17
N PHE A 620 -5.62 -10.46 2.28
CA PHE A 620 -4.56 -11.12 3.06
C PHE A 620 -4.84 -11.12 4.56
N LEU A 621 -5.48 -10.10 5.11
CA LEU A 621 -5.81 -10.00 6.53
C LEU A 621 -7.08 -10.79 6.90
N TYR A 622 -7.99 -10.96 5.93
CA TYR A 622 -9.33 -11.47 6.14
C TYR A 622 -9.40 -12.84 6.84
N PRO A 623 -8.58 -13.86 6.51
CA PRO A 623 -8.67 -15.17 7.19
C PRO A 623 -8.41 -15.11 8.70
N GLY A 624 -7.72 -14.07 9.18
CA GLY A 624 -7.47 -13.85 10.61
C GLY A 624 -8.42 -12.85 11.24
N VAL A 625 -8.49 -11.64 10.67
CA VAL A 625 -9.31 -10.55 11.21
C VAL A 625 -10.80 -10.85 11.08
N GLY A 626 -11.22 -11.50 10.00
CA GLY A 626 -12.60 -11.90 9.77
C GLY A 626 -13.15 -12.83 10.87
N LEU A 627 -12.31 -13.63 11.54
CA LEU A 627 -12.72 -14.43 12.68
C LEU A 627 -13.35 -13.61 13.81
N LEU A 628 -12.98 -12.34 13.95
CA LEU A 628 -13.52 -11.44 14.98
C LEU A 628 -14.88 -10.83 14.61
N GLU A 629 -15.33 -10.97 13.36
CA GLU A 629 -16.51 -10.28 12.81
C GLU A 629 -17.80 -10.59 13.57
N MET A 630 -17.95 -11.84 14.05
CA MET A 630 -19.12 -12.25 14.81
C MET A 630 -19.06 -11.83 16.27
N THR A 631 -17.91 -11.38 16.77
CA THR A 631 -17.75 -10.89 18.14
C THR A 631 -18.21 -9.44 18.27
N ASN A 632 -18.03 -8.84 19.45
CA ASN A 632 -18.40 -7.44 19.71
C ASN A 632 -17.25 -6.45 19.52
N VAL A 633 -16.36 -6.70 18.56
CA VAL A 633 -15.37 -5.71 18.08
C VAL A 633 -15.68 -5.30 16.65
N SER A 634 -15.32 -4.08 16.27
CA SER A 634 -15.34 -3.64 14.88
C SER A 634 -14.11 -4.21 14.18
N VAL A 635 -14.32 -4.81 13.01
CA VAL A 635 -13.26 -5.23 12.09
C VAL A 635 -13.06 -4.21 10.96
N GLY A 636 -13.41 -2.95 11.21
CA GLY A 636 -13.24 -1.86 10.26
C GLY A 636 -14.33 -1.71 9.20
N ARG A 637 -15.39 -2.52 9.21
CA ARG A 637 -16.56 -2.28 8.35
C ARG A 637 -17.19 -0.92 8.70
N GLY A 638 -17.57 -0.14 7.70
CA GLY A 638 -17.97 1.25 7.87
C GLY A 638 -16.80 2.22 8.01
N THR A 639 -15.58 1.81 7.64
CA THR A 639 -14.41 2.67 7.45
C THR A 639 -13.89 2.52 6.02
N ASP A 640 -12.91 3.33 5.64
CA ASP A 640 -12.28 3.21 4.32
C ASP A 640 -11.40 1.96 4.17
N THR A 641 -11.08 1.27 5.28
CA THR A 641 -10.17 0.12 5.33
C THR A 641 -10.74 -1.03 6.16
N PRO A 642 -11.81 -1.68 5.66
CA PRO A 642 -12.33 -2.90 6.28
C PRO A 642 -11.22 -3.93 6.46
N PHE A 643 -11.24 -4.67 7.57
CA PHE A 643 -10.27 -5.70 7.96
C PHE A 643 -8.82 -5.23 8.19
N GLU A 644 -8.49 -3.97 7.89
CA GLU A 644 -7.19 -3.40 8.25
C GLU A 644 -7.20 -2.73 9.64
N VAL A 645 -8.36 -2.47 10.23
CA VAL A 645 -8.50 -1.94 11.58
C VAL A 645 -9.39 -2.84 12.44
N VAL A 646 -8.98 -3.01 13.71
CA VAL A 646 -9.74 -3.76 14.72
C VAL A 646 -9.86 -2.92 15.97
N GLY A 647 -11.08 -2.74 16.50
CA GLY A 647 -11.25 -1.93 17.70
C GLY A 647 -12.67 -1.93 18.27
N ALA A 648 -12.83 -1.26 19.41
CA ALA A 648 -14.10 -1.04 20.08
C ALA A 648 -14.02 0.22 20.95
N PRO A 649 -15.17 0.79 21.41
CA PRO A 649 -15.18 1.94 22.31
C PRO A 649 -14.48 1.69 23.66
N TRP A 650 -14.42 0.44 24.09
CA TRP A 650 -13.82 0.00 25.36
C TRP A 650 -12.35 -0.46 25.22
N ILE A 651 -11.74 -0.41 24.02
CA ILE A 651 -10.35 -0.79 23.80
C ILE A 651 -9.44 0.45 23.92
N ASP A 652 -8.36 0.35 24.70
CA ASP A 652 -7.20 1.22 24.58
C ASP A 652 -6.30 0.68 23.46
N GLY A 653 -6.27 1.39 22.33
CA GLY A 653 -5.50 0.96 21.15
C GLY A 653 -3.99 0.88 21.40
N ARG A 654 -3.43 1.68 22.32
CA ARG A 654 -2.01 1.60 22.66
C ARG A 654 -1.71 0.36 23.46
N LEU A 655 -2.53 0.10 24.47
CA LEU A 655 -2.37 -1.10 25.29
C LEU A 655 -2.48 -2.38 24.44
N LEU A 656 -3.44 -2.42 23.51
CA LEU A 656 -3.59 -3.55 22.59
C LEU A 656 -2.39 -3.66 21.63
N ALA A 657 -1.90 -2.55 21.11
CA ALA A 657 -0.74 -2.56 20.20
C ALA A 657 0.55 -3.00 20.93
N ASP A 658 0.77 -2.55 22.16
CA ASP A 658 1.93 -2.93 22.96
C ASP A 658 1.89 -4.42 23.32
N GLU A 659 0.74 -4.95 23.69
CA GLU A 659 0.52 -6.38 23.94
C GLU A 659 0.84 -7.21 22.69
N LEU A 660 0.32 -6.81 21.53
CA LEU A 660 0.56 -7.50 20.26
C LEU A 660 2.02 -7.35 19.76
N ALA A 661 2.67 -6.23 20.05
CA ALA A 661 4.09 -6.05 19.74
C ALA A 661 4.97 -7.04 20.52
N GLY A 662 4.62 -7.33 21.78
CA GLY A 662 5.29 -8.33 22.61
C GLY A 662 5.20 -9.76 22.05
N ARG A 663 4.20 -10.04 21.21
CA ARG A 663 3.94 -11.36 20.59
C ARG A 663 4.74 -11.62 19.32
N ALA A 664 5.46 -10.63 18.81
CA ALA A 664 6.38 -10.72 17.67
C ALA A 664 5.77 -11.45 16.43
N ILE A 665 4.59 -11.01 15.97
CA ILE A 665 3.87 -11.62 14.84
C ILE A 665 4.62 -11.28 13.54
N PRO A 666 5.11 -12.29 12.79
CA PRO A 666 5.90 -12.02 11.59
C PRO A 666 5.07 -11.40 10.46
N GLY A 667 5.71 -10.55 9.65
CA GLY A 667 5.15 -10.05 8.39
C GLY A 667 3.98 -9.06 8.52
N VAL A 668 3.66 -8.61 9.73
CA VAL A 668 2.62 -7.61 9.99
C VAL A 668 3.14 -6.54 10.93
N ALA A 669 2.77 -5.31 10.65
CA ALA A 669 2.97 -4.23 11.60
C ALA A 669 1.64 -3.78 12.18
N ILE A 670 1.65 -3.47 13.46
CA ILE A 670 0.49 -3.20 14.28
C ILE A 670 0.65 -1.81 14.89
N VAL A 671 -0.33 -0.93 14.63
CA VAL A 671 -0.26 0.49 15.02
C VAL A 671 -1.51 0.84 15.81
N PRO A 672 -1.39 1.48 16.99
CA PRO A 672 -2.57 1.99 17.67
C PRO A 672 -3.25 3.08 16.86
N VAL A 673 -4.59 3.00 16.77
CA VAL A 673 -5.42 3.98 16.08
C VAL A 673 -6.67 4.31 16.90
N SER A 674 -7.29 5.45 16.59
CA SER A 674 -8.70 5.71 16.91
C SER A 674 -9.44 5.91 15.60
N PHE A 675 -10.64 5.34 15.50
CA PHE A 675 -11.49 5.46 14.31
C PHE A 675 -12.96 5.51 14.71
N THR A 676 -13.78 6.01 13.82
CA THR A 676 -15.25 6.06 13.99
C THR A 676 -15.86 5.45 12.74
N PRO A 677 -16.46 4.24 12.82
CA PRO A 677 -17.17 3.66 11.67
C PRO A 677 -18.40 4.51 11.32
N ASP A 678 -18.73 4.65 10.03
CA ASP A 678 -19.94 5.31 9.56
C ASP A 678 -21.13 4.33 9.40
N ALA A 679 -20.82 3.03 9.41
CA ALA A 679 -21.81 1.96 9.30
C ALA A 679 -21.38 0.72 10.10
N SER A 680 -22.24 -0.31 10.17
CA SER A 680 -21.98 -1.58 10.84
C SER A 680 -21.83 -1.42 12.36
N ARG A 681 -20.93 -2.21 12.98
CA ARG A 681 -20.72 -2.21 14.43
C ARG A 681 -20.08 -0.90 14.90
N PHE A 682 -20.66 -0.27 15.93
CA PHE A 682 -20.24 1.01 16.52
C PHE A 682 -20.32 2.20 15.53
N ALA A 683 -21.29 2.17 14.61
CA ALA A 683 -21.53 3.31 13.72
C ALA A 683 -21.73 4.61 14.50
N GLY A 684 -20.93 5.64 14.20
CA GLY A 684 -20.93 6.93 14.88
C GLY A 684 -20.23 6.96 16.24
N GLU A 685 -19.73 5.82 16.75
CA GLU A 685 -19.01 5.75 18.02
C GLU A 685 -17.51 5.73 17.81
N ARG A 686 -16.77 6.45 18.63
CA ARG A 686 -15.31 6.45 18.61
C ARG A 686 -14.77 5.16 19.21
N CYS A 687 -14.01 4.41 18.42
CA CYS A 687 -13.32 3.18 18.81
C CYS A 687 -11.82 3.44 18.99
N GLY A 688 -11.23 2.92 20.06
CA GLY A 688 -9.80 2.69 20.15
C GLY A 688 -9.47 1.32 19.56
N GLY A 689 -8.28 1.14 18.99
CA GLY A 689 -7.90 -0.13 18.38
C GLY A 689 -6.55 -0.12 17.71
N VAL A 690 -6.35 -1.05 16.79
CA VAL A 690 -5.11 -1.20 16.04
C VAL A 690 -5.37 -1.19 14.53
N ASN A 691 -4.46 -0.58 13.78
CA ASN A 691 -4.32 -0.77 12.34
C ASN A 691 -3.31 -1.85 12.06
N LEU A 692 -3.64 -2.72 11.12
CA LEU A 692 -2.87 -3.88 10.73
C LEU A 692 -2.38 -3.68 9.30
N ALA A 693 -1.10 -3.85 9.05
CA ALA A 693 -0.59 -3.78 7.69
C ALA A 693 0.41 -4.89 7.43
N VAL A 694 0.15 -5.68 6.39
CA VAL A 694 1.05 -6.74 5.96
C VAL A 694 2.33 -6.11 5.39
N THR A 695 3.47 -6.41 5.99
CA THR A 695 4.79 -5.87 5.62
C THR A 695 5.62 -6.85 4.83
N ASP A 696 5.45 -8.16 5.09
CA ASP A 696 6.11 -9.24 4.38
C ASP A 696 5.12 -10.40 4.21
N ARG A 697 4.64 -10.59 2.99
CA ARG A 697 3.66 -11.64 2.66
C ARG A 697 4.22 -13.04 2.78
N ALA A 698 5.53 -13.22 2.60
CA ALA A 698 6.17 -14.53 2.70
C ALA A 698 6.28 -15.00 4.15
N ALA A 699 6.44 -14.07 5.09
CA ALA A 699 6.48 -14.35 6.53
C ALA A 699 5.11 -14.27 7.21
N PHE A 700 4.11 -13.71 6.54
CA PHE A 700 2.81 -13.41 7.13
C PHE A 700 1.85 -14.59 7.10
N ASP A 701 1.39 -15.01 8.28
CA ASP A 701 0.28 -15.94 8.45
C ASP A 701 -0.94 -15.19 9.04
N PRO A 702 -2.02 -14.99 8.26
CA PRO A 702 -3.22 -14.30 8.75
C PRO A 702 -3.90 -15.04 9.91
N VAL A 703 -3.87 -16.36 9.92
CA VAL A 703 -4.52 -17.15 10.98
C VAL A 703 -3.75 -17.01 12.29
N ARG A 704 -2.42 -16.98 12.22
CA ARG A 704 -1.58 -16.65 13.37
C ARG A 704 -1.97 -15.28 13.93
N LEU A 705 -2.08 -14.26 13.09
CA LEU A 705 -2.54 -12.93 13.52
C LEU A 705 -3.91 -13.00 14.20
N GLY A 706 -4.88 -13.73 13.64
CA GLY A 706 -6.22 -13.86 14.21
C GLY A 706 -6.22 -14.51 15.60
N ILE A 707 -5.40 -15.54 15.80
CA ILE A 707 -5.23 -16.20 17.12
C ILE A 707 -4.57 -15.25 18.12
N GLU A 708 -3.51 -14.53 17.73
CA GLU A 708 -2.83 -13.58 18.61
C GLU A 708 -3.73 -12.40 19.00
N LEU A 709 -4.55 -11.90 18.06
CA LEU A 709 -5.56 -10.88 18.34
C LEU A 709 -6.59 -11.40 19.36
N ALA A 710 -7.11 -12.61 19.17
CA ALA A 710 -8.07 -13.23 20.08
C ALA A 710 -7.46 -13.44 21.48
N ALA A 711 -6.23 -13.93 21.56
CA ALA A 711 -5.52 -14.14 22.82
C ALA A 711 -5.25 -12.81 23.55
N ALA A 712 -4.86 -11.75 22.83
CA ALA A 712 -4.63 -10.43 23.38
C ALA A 712 -5.94 -9.80 23.89
N LEU A 713 -7.03 -9.88 23.11
CA LEU A 713 -8.35 -9.41 23.53
C LEU A 713 -8.85 -10.17 24.76
N ARG A 714 -8.65 -11.49 24.82
CA ARG A 714 -9.02 -12.30 25.98
C ARG A 714 -8.25 -11.93 27.24
N ALA A 715 -6.96 -11.62 27.10
CA ALA A 715 -6.09 -11.23 28.21
C ALA A 715 -6.41 -9.83 28.74
N LEU A 716 -6.62 -8.86 27.84
CA LEU A 716 -6.81 -7.46 28.20
C LEU A 716 -8.26 -7.12 28.56
N HIS A 717 -9.24 -7.77 27.93
CA HIS A 717 -10.67 -7.46 28.02
C HIS A 717 -11.53 -8.70 28.27
N PRO A 718 -11.25 -9.48 29.34
CA PRO A 718 -11.91 -10.76 29.60
C PRO A 718 -13.42 -10.64 29.93
N ARG A 719 -13.89 -9.44 30.26
CA ARG A 719 -15.30 -9.18 30.60
C ARG A 719 -16.06 -8.47 29.47
N GLU A 720 -15.37 -7.60 28.73
CA GLU A 720 -15.97 -6.77 27.70
C GLU A 720 -16.08 -7.53 26.39
N TRP A 721 -15.09 -8.37 26.04
CA TRP A 721 -15.06 -9.10 24.77
C TRP A 721 -15.92 -10.37 24.82
N GLN A 722 -16.81 -10.52 23.84
CA GLN A 722 -17.67 -11.71 23.66
C GLN A 722 -16.89 -12.83 22.95
N ALA A 723 -15.93 -13.42 23.66
CA ALA A 723 -14.99 -14.41 23.13
C ALA A 723 -15.67 -15.66 22.56
N GLU A 724 -16.82 -16.09 23.13
CA GLU A 724 -17.55 -17.28 22.71
C GLU A 724 -18.01 -17.19 21.24
N LYS A 725 -18.33 -15.99 20.77
CA LYS A 725 -18.78 -15.73 19.41
C LYS A 725 -17.67 -15.89 18.37
N TRP A 726 -16.40 -15.87 18.78
CA TRP A 726 -15.26 -16.16 17.92
C TRP A 726 -15.35 -17.55 17.31
N GLY A 727 -15.94 -18.52 18.03
CA GLY A 727 -16.17 -19.88 17.58
C GLY A 727 -17.04 -20.02 16.34
N THR A 728 -17.90 -19.02 16.02
CA THR A 728 -18.86 -19.09 14.91
C THR A 728 -18.18 -19.28 13.55
N LEU A 729 -17.07 -18.55 13.27
CA LEU A 729 -16.31 -18.67 12.03
C LEU A 729 -15.07 -19.55 12.19
N LEU A 730 -14.62 -19.78 13.43
CA LEU A 730 -13.47 -20.62 13.73
C LEU A 730 -13.71 -22.10 13.36
N GLY A 731 -14.87 -22.62 13.72
CA GLY A 731 -15.29 -23.99 13.41
C GLY A 731 -14.41 -25.07 14.04
N ASP A 732 -13.78 -24.79 15.19
CA ASP A 732 -12.93 -25.69 15.98
C ASP A 732 -13.24 -25.50 17.47
N ARG A 733 -13.92 -26.46 18.05
CA ARG A 733 -14.42 -26.36 19.43
C ARG A 733 -13.29 -26.44 20.45
N GLU A 734 -12.31 -27.31 20.24
CA GLU A 734 -11.21 -27.51 21.17
C GLU A 734 -10.31 -26.24 21.24
N LEU A 735 -10.07 -25.61 20.08
CA LEU A 735 -9.33 -24.35 20.02
C LEU A 735 -10.09 -23.23 20.72
N LEU A 736 -11.41 -23.14 20.53
CA LEU A 736 -12.25 -22.17 21.25
C LEU A 736 -12.19 -22.38 22.76
N ASP A 737 -12.39 -23.61 23.23
CA ASP A 737 -12.39 -23.94 24.67
C ASP A 737 -11.01 -23.63 25.29
N ALA A 738 -9.90 -23.87 24.56
CA ALA A 738 -8.56 -23.52 24.99
C ALA A 738 -8.35 -22.00 25.11
N LEU A 739 -8.85 -21.20 24.15
CA LEU A 739 -8.84 -19.74 24.22
C LEU A 739 -9.64 -19.23 25.43
N LEU A 740 -10.86 -19.74 25.64
CA LEU A 740 -11.72 -19.34 26.74
C LEU A 740 -11.10 -19.70 28.10
N ALA A 741 -10.36 -20.78 28.17
CA ALA A 741 -9.59 -21.19 29.35
C ALA A 741 -8.30 -20.37 29.56
N GLY A 742 -7.98 -19.42 28.66
CA GLY A 742 -6.79 -18.57 28.75
C GLY A 742 -5.47 -19.31 28.52
N ARG A 743 -5.49 -20.37 27.68
CA ARG A 743 -4.29 -21.12 27.34
C ARG A 743 -3.28 -20.24 26.60
N PRO A 744 -1.96 -20.49 26.73
CA PRO A 744 -0.92 -19.76 26.00
C PRO A 744 -1.12 -19.80 24.47
N ALA A 745 -0.76 -18.73 23.78
CA ALA A 745 -0.92 -18.63 22.33
C ALA A 745 -0.21 -19.77 21.56
N ASP A 746 0.94 -20.24 22.02
CA ASP A 746 1.65 -21.35 21.41
C ASP A 746 0.83 -22.66 21.41
N GLU A 747 0.07 -22.93 22.47
CA GLU A 747 -0.85 -24.08 22.50
C GLU A 747 -2.00 -23.87 21.51
N LEU A 748 -2.53 -22.63 21.39
CA LEU A 748 -3.58 -22.32 20.43
C LEU A 748 -3.09 -22.54 18.98
N HIS A 749 -1.87 -22.17 18.68
CA HIS A 749 -1.25 -22.42 17.37
C HIS A 749 -1.09 -23.91 17.08
N LEU A 750 -0.67 -24.71 18.05
CA LEU A 750 -0.55 -26.16 17.89
C LEU A 750 -1.92 -26.79 17.64
N LEU A 751 -2.97 -26.37 18.37
CA LEU A 751 -4.33 -26.83 18.13
C LEU A 751 -4.83 -26.45 16.75
N ALA A 752 -4.61 -25.22 16.30
CA ALA A 752 -4.99 -24.77 14.97
C ALA A 752 -4.32 -25.56 13.84
N ALA A 753 -3.10 -26.04 14.05
CA ALA A 753 -2.33 -26.76 13.06
C ALA A 753 -2.55 -28.29 13.07
N ARG A 754 -3.18 -28.85 14.12
CA ARG A 754 -3.21 -30.31 14.35
C ARG A 754 -3.77 -31.17 13.20
N ARG A 755 -4.68 -30.61 12.39
CA ARG A 755 -5.33 -31.32 11.26
C ARG A 755 -4.80 -30.90 9.88
N LEU A 756 -3.85 -29.95 9.82
CA LEU A 756 -3.36 -29.42 8.54
C LEU A 756 -2.65 -30.47 7.68
N ARG A 757 -1.95 -31.42 8.30
CA ARG A 757 -1.31 -32.53 7.55
C ARG A 757 -2.34 -33.36 6.79
N GLY A 758 -3.42 -33.77 7.44
CA GLY A 758 -4.51 -34.51 6.79
C GLY A 758 -5.22 -33.70 5.71
N PHE A 759 -5.38 -32.39 5.93
CA PHE A 759 -5.91 -31.48 4.91
C PHE A 759 -4.97 -31.40 3.70
N ALA A 760 -3.66 -31.29 3.90
CA ALA A 760 -2.67 -31.26 2.83
C ALA A 760 -2.74 -32.49 1.94
N GLU A 761 -2.86 -33.68 2.55
CA GLU A 761 -2.98 -34.95 1.83
C GLU A 761 -4.29 -35.05 1.02
N ARG A 762 -5.40 -34.59 1.60
CA ARG A 762 -6.70 -34.51 0.92
C ARG A 762 -6.65 -33.51 -0.24
N ARG A 763 -6.20 -32.28 0.03
CA ARG A 763 -6.07 -31.19 -0.93
C ARG A 763 -5.22 -31.59 -2.13
N GLY A 764 -4.08 -32.26 -1.91
CA GLY A 764 -3.13 -32.69 -2.94
C GLY A 764 -3.73 -33.53 -4.08
N ARG A 765 -4.87 -34.21 -3.83
CA ARG A 765 -5.57 -35.03 -4.84
C ARG A 765 -6.34 -34.23 -5.88
N TRP A 766 -6.64 -32.96 -5.58
CA TRP A 766 -7.58 -32.13 -6.33
C TRP A 766 -6.91 -30.94 -7.02
N LEU A 767 -5.59 -30.75 -6.81
CA LEU A 767 -4.86 -29.62 -7.38
C LEU A 767 -4.78 -29.71 -8.91
N LEU A 768 -4.83 -28.54 -9.56
CA LEU A 768 -4.79 -28.35 -11.01
C LEU A 768 -3.50 -27.69 -11.48
N TYR A 769 -2.84 -26.95 -10.60
CA TYR A 769 -1.69 -26.10 -10.94
C TYR A 769 -0.45 -26.49 -10.14
N ASP A 770 0.74 -26.21 -10.71
CA ASP A 770 2.05 -26.42 -10.10
C ASP A 770 2.50 -25.28 -9.16
#